data_398df6bc79e08c552d2484c7c1acf025
#
_entry.id   398df6bc79e08c552d2484c7c1acf025
#
_cell.length_a   1.000
_cell.length_b   1.000
_cell.length_c   1.000
_cell.angle_alpha   90.00
_cell.angle_beta   90.00
_cell.angle_gamma   90.00
#
_symmetry.space_group_name_H-M   'P 1'
#
loop_
_entity.id
_entity.type
_entity.pdbx_description
1 polymer ?
#
loop_
_entity_poly.entity_id
_entity_poly.type
_entity_poly.pdbx_seq_one_letter_code
_entity_poly.pdbx_strand_id
1 'polypeptide(L)'
;MKKVLFLSLAMAVAMTGFAQKPVVKKTDLANQPVKMNARVLKGNETQATDFGQQFVLPSVSNNTVTKGDDRFDEYQIMTTNYDLQSNSALGNRIATWPDGSAAFTATWDHSGNTSFPDRGTGYNFFSPEDGFGDEPEARIEPVKAGWPSISAMGNGEILASHANSKVQVYKRETKGQGEWENVWESPVNTTWPRIATTDNGQYVHLVSAEQNSSNTLENYVYYARSTDGGQTFTELAYPPLVDVEGMYRYDIGADDYVMTTNGKNIAILFGGLNYDLFYIISHDNGETWEKQIIWNYPYDHSVDWLTTTYSAETDSIWSPDGSHSIAIDNNGTVHVAFGLIRWAPSEDHDGSYTYWPYTDGIVYWNSNFTNEQGTHEIPNFGDWSGDVNFPEMVSNGTNGISNTLNADRIWAMAETLGNNYGNLYVISAPDENGDGEVNFTDYWNNTEYHYRSHCISTMPGISVDEQGNMIIAYSTLSELRVNNEAAHHYRSCYVTARDYTGAWYENGINLSRDFMHEMSEVYSVTTASQGSNGEFWVMYSEDDKIGLYLDFNGPNTSSPNSNNGGVLTENYIYGVKVIPALELEGWSVEEQEAINPMTSTRVYPNPASDVLNIEVNASQASEMSISVYNIMGQNVMNQNVNVTTGMNTRNINISELNSGIYFVTVKANGFENTMKFIVK
;
A
#
# COMPACT_ATOMS: atom_id res chain seq x y z
N MET A 1 25.12 -53.67 -23.98
CA MET A 1 24.10 -52.70 -24.34
C MET A 1 22.89 -52.80 -23.40
N LYS A 2 23.06 -52.55 -22.09
CA LYS A 2 21.96 -52.50 -21.11
C LYS A 2 22.29 -51.60 -19.89
N LYS A 3 23.08 -50.54 -20.11
CA LYS A 3 23.45 -49.58 -19.02
C LYS A 3 23.29 -48.09 -19.40
N VAL A 4 22.58 -47.78 -20.52
CA VAL A 4 22.42 -46.41 -20.98
C VAL A 4 20.93 -45.94 -20.90
N LEU A 5 20.02 -46.84 -20.48
CA LEU A 5 18.57 -46.51 -20.46
C LEU A 5 18.04 -46.18 -19.07
N PHE A 6 18.87 -46.02 -18.06
CA PHE A 6 18.45 -45.60 -16.71
C PHE A 6 18.87 -44.20 -16.30
N LEU A 7 19.62 -43.50 -17.13
CA LEU A 7 20.04 -42.12 -16.83
C LEU A 7 19.16 -41.05 -17.54
N SER A 8 18.32 -41.47 -18.48
CA SER A 8 17.41 -40.51 -19.15
C SER A 8 15.98 -40.49 -18.60
N LEU A 9 15.67 -41.32 -17.58
CA LEU A 9 14.40 -41.29 -16.88
C LEU A 9 14.49 -40.61 -15.50
N ALA A 10 15.70 -40.29 -15.05
CA ALA A 10 15.90 -39.57 -13.80
C ALA A 10 16.11 -38.05 -14.00
N MET A 11 16.20 -37.59 -15.26
CA MET A 11 16.25 -36.16 -15.60
C MET A 11 14.93 -35.58 -16.13
N ALA A 12 13.87 -36.41 -16.23
CA ALA A 12 12.53 -35.96 -16.64
C ALA A 12 11.53 -35.88 -15.46
N VAL A 13 12.00 -36.07 -14.23
CA VAL A 13 11.15 -35.95 -13.01
C VAL A 13 11.62 -34.80 -12.12
N ALA A 14 12.64 -34.03 -12.54
CA ALA A 14 13.19 -32.94 -11.77
C ALA A 14 12.80 -31.55 -12.32
N MET A 15 11.78 -31.45 -13.15
CA MET A 15 11.25 -30.14 -13.61
C MET A 15 9.72 -30.12 -13.60
N THR A 16 9.10 -30.57 -12.55
CA THR A 16 7.76 -30.16 -12.14
C THR A 16 7.76 -30.16 -10.60
N GLY A 17 8.59 -29.31 -10.03
CA GLY A 17 8.33 -28.78 -8.72
C GLY A 17 7.23 -27.74 -8.92
N PHE A 18 5.97 -28.19 -9.03
CA PHE A 18 4.87 -27.32 -8.69
C PHE A 18 5.08 -26.95 -7.23
N ALA A 19 5.31 -25.68 -6.96
CA ALA A 19 5.22 -25.16 -5.61
C ALA A 19 3.85 -25.64 -5.09
N GLN A 20 3.86 -26.50 -4.08
CA GLN A 20 2.62 -26.88 -3.43
C GLN A 20 2.09 -25.62 -2.76
N LYS A 21 0.95 -25.14 -3.24
CA LYS A 21 0.24 -24.04 -2.60
C LYS A 21 0.06 -24.37 -1.12
N PRO A 22 0.27 -23.42 -0.23
CA PRO A 22 -0.10 -23.62 1.16
C PRO A 22 -1.59 -23.96 1.23
N VAL A 23 -1.92 -25.05 1.87
CA VAL A 23 -3.30 -25.52 2.03
C VAL A 23 -3.73 -25.17 3.43
N VAL A 24 -4.65 -24.22 3.58
CA VAL A 24 -5.27 -23.93 4.87
C VAL A 24 -6.10 -25.13 5.29
N LYS A 25 -5.76 -25.75 6.41
CA LYS A 25 -6.46 -26.92 6.89
C LYS A 25 -7.90 -26.60 7.30
N LYS A 26 -8.84 -27.47 6.92
CA LYS A 26 -10.22 -27.38 7.38
C LYS A 26 -10.24 -27.45 8.90
N THR A 27 -10.60 -26.36 9.54
CA THR A 27 -10.92 -26.36 10.96
C THR A 27 -12.45 -26.31 11.11
N ASP A 28 -12.99 -26.90 12.15
CA ASP A 28 -14.42 -26.78 12.48
C ASP A 28 -14.83 -25.31 12.71
N LEU A 29 -13.85 -24.45 12.90
CA LEU A 29 -13.95 -23.01 13.11
C LEU A 29 -14.31 -22.24 11.84
N ALA A 30 -13.89 -22.70 10.68
CA ALA A 30 -14.22 -22.06 9.39
C ALA A 30 -15.74 -21.95 9.14
N ASN A 31 -16.53 -22.70 9.89
CA ASN A 31 -17.98 -22.71 9.81
C ASN A 31 -18.67 -21.94 10.94
N GLN A 32 -17.92 -21.31 11.83
CA GLN A 32 -18.51 -20.54 12.93
C GLN A 32 -18.67 -19.08 12.50
N PRO A 33 -19.91 -18.63 12.29
CA PRO A 33 -20.18 -17.22 11.96
C PRO A 33 -20.10 -16.37 13.24
N VAL A 34 -19.70 -15.13 13.06
CA VAL A 34 -19.70 -14.09 14.09
C VAL A 34 -20.70 -13.01 13.72
N LYS A 35 -21.51 -12.56 14.67
CA LYS A 35 -22.43 -11.45 14.47
C LYS A 35 -21.75 -10.12 14.80
N MET A 36 -21.78 -9.19 13.88
CA MET A 36 -21.25 -7.83 14.03
C MET A 36 -22.37 -6.79 13.92
N ASN A 37 -22.21 -5.68 14.64
CA ASN A 37 -23.03 -4.50 14.43
C ASN A 37 -22.28 -3.54 13.53
N ALA A 38 -22.90 -3.07 12.47
CA ALA A 38 -22.32 -2.04 11.62
C ALA A 38 -22.07 -0.78 12.47
N ARG A 39 -20.80 -0.45 12.69
CA ARG A 39 -20.39 0.70 13.47
C ARG A 39 -19.17 1.36 12.87
N VAL A 40 -19.31 2.63 12.59
CA VAL A 40 -18.20 3.49 12.15
C VAL A 40 -17.72 4.31 13.34
N LEU A 41 -16.42 4.26 13.62
CA LEU A 41 -15.79 5.04 14.67
C LEU A 41 -15.33 6.39 14.11
N LYS A 42 -15.75 7.47 14.76
CA LYS A 42 -15.42 8.85 14.37
C LYS A 42 -14.17 9.40 15.07
N GLY A 43 -13.62 8.64 16.00
CA GLY A 43 -12.49 9.05 16.81
C GLY A 43 -12.81 10.13 17.85
N ASN A 44 -14.06 10.45 18.07
CA ASN A 44 -14.50 11.34 19.13
C ASN A 44 -15.29 10.59 20.21
N GLU A 45 -15.24 9.28 20.20
CA GLU A 45 -15.85 8.41 21.17
C GLU A 45 -15.22 8.65 22.54
N THR A 46 -16.04 9.01 23.52
CA THR A 46 -15.65 8.98 24.93
C THR A 46 -16.15 7.66 25.49
N GLN A 47 -15.26 6.85 26.00
CA GLN A 47 -15.70 5.69 26.75
C GLN A 47 -16.42 6.10 28.02
N ALA A 48 -17.60 5.56 28.23
CA ALA A 48 -18.47 5.93 29.35
C ALA A 48 -18.11 5.21 30.65
N THR A 49 -17.01 4.47 30.73
CA THR A 49 -16.65 3.71 31.93
C THR A 49 -15.20 3.97 32.33
N ASP A 50 -15.07 4.71 33.40
CA ASP A 50 -13.86 4.87 34.18
C ASP A 50 -13.57 3.54 34.90
N PHE A 51 -12.72 2.70 34.32
CA PHE A 51 -12.12 1.57 35.04
C PHE A 51 -10.85 2.06 35.74
N GLY A 52 -11.01 2.80 36.80
CA GLY A 52 -10.06 3.42 37.69
C GLY A 52 -8.74 2.72 37.99
N GLN A 53 -7.96 2.36 37.01
CA GLN A 53 -6.55 2.00 37.15
C GLN A 53 -5.70 2.80 36.15
N GLN A 54 -5.08 3.83 36.68
CA GLN A 54 -3.92 4.43 36.03
C GLN A 54 -2.76 3.42 36.11
N PHE A 55 -2.44 2.80 34.99
CA PHE A 55 -1.15 2.17 34.84
C PHE A 55 -0.13 3.24 34.52
N VAL A 56 0.83 3.40 35.41
CA VAL A 56 2.05 4.16 35.11
C VAL A 56 2.91 3.24 34.27
N LEU A 57 2.95 3.51 32.97
CA LEU A 57 3.87 2.84 32.06
C LEU A 57 5.30 3.10 32.51
N PRO A 58 6.17 2.09 32.56
CA PRO A 58 7.59 2.35 32.76
C PRO A 58 8.09 3.19 31.57
N SER A 59 8.74 4.32 31.87
CA SER A 59 9.41 5.10 30.85
C SER A 59 10.47 4.24 30.18
N VAL A 60 10.21 3.80 28.98
CA VAL A 60 11.20 3.14 28.14
C VAL A 60 12.17 4.23 27.69
N SER A 61 13.41 4.13 28.14
CA SER A 61 14.48 4.98 27.68
C SER A 61 14.62 4.82 26.16
N ASN A 62 14.76 5.95 25.47
CA ASN A 62 15.10 6.03 24.05
C ASN A 62 16.13 4.96 23.68
N ASN A 63 15.68 3.84 23.22
CA ASN A 63 16.56 2.84 22.67
C ASN A 63 16.64 3.07 21.17
N THR A 64 17.80 3.57 20.79
CA THR A 64 18.34 3.40 19.45
C THR A 64 17.89 2.08 18.86
N VAL A 65 17.34 2.19 17.65
CA VAL A 65 17.08 1.14 16.69
C VAL A 65 17.98 -0.07 16.94
N THR A 66 17.42 -1.14 17.47
CA THR A 66 18.05 -2.44 17.41
C THR A 66 17.73 -3.01 16.04
N LYS A 67 18.71 -2.94 15.15
CA LYS A 67 18.68 -3.60 13.86
C LYS A 67 18.36 -5.06 14.11
N GLY A 68 17.10 -5.47 13.89
CA GLY A 68 16.72 -6.86 13.77
C GLY A 68 17.56 -7.52 12.68
N ASP A 69 17.62 -8.84 12.63
CA ASP A 69 18.42 -9.64 11.72
C ASP A 69 18.67 -8.90 10.38
N ASP A 70 19.89 -8.77 9.93
CA ASP A 70 20.49 -7.85 8.93
C ASP A 70 19.75 -7.64 7.58
N ARG A 71 18.45 -7.93 7.48
CA ARG A 71 17.69 -8.00 6.23
C ARG A 71 16.75 -6.87 5.94
N PHE A 72 16.26 -6.12 6.96
CA PHE A 72 15.37 -4.99 6.76
C PHE A 72 15.89 -3.75 7.47
N ASP A 73 15.75 -2.62 6.81
CA ASP A 73 15.85 -1.34 7.48
C ASP A 73 14.49 -1.04 8.13
N GLU A 74 14.33 -1.47 9.39
CA GLU A 74 13.13 -1.26 10.21
C GLU A 74 13.39 -0.17 11.23
N TYR A 75 12.44 0.73 11.37
CA TYR A 75 12.53 1.90 12.25
C TYR A 75 11.24 2.08 13.02
N GLN A 76 11.32 2.14 14.35
CA GLN A 76 10.23 2.68 15.16
C GLN A 76 10.17 4.18 14.93
N ILE A 77 9.10 4.65 14.30
CA ILE A 77 8.97 6.04 13.84
C ILE A 77 8.12 6.91 14.75
N MET A 78 7.24 6.30 15.52
CA MET A 78 6.46 6.98 16.58
C MET A 78 5.78 5.96 17.49
N THR A 79 5.35 6.43 18.66
CA THR A 79 4.48 5.70 19.58
C THR A 79 3.14 6.40 19.72
N THR A 80 2.05 5.64 19.92
CA THR A 80 0.71 6.19 20.08
C THR A 80 -0.13 5.34 21.04
N ASN A 81 -0.99 5.98 21.83
CA ASN A 81 -2.03 5.28 22.58
C ASN A 81 -3.33 5.10 21.77
N TYR A 82 -3.41 5.69 20.59
CA TYR A 82 -4.59 5.58 19.73
C TYR A 82 -4.39 4.50 18.68
N ASP A 83 -4.96 3.32 18.92
CA ASP A 83 -4.72 2.11 18.14
C ASP A 83 -5.54 2.03 16.84
N LEU A 84 -6.67 2.73 16.73
CA LEU A 84 -7.49 2.70 15.52
C LEU A 84 -6.96 3.65 14.45
N GLN A 85 -6.32 3.13 13.43
CA GLN A 85 -5.77 3.93 12.33
C GLN A 85 -6.75 4.11 11.16
N SER A 86 -7.72 3.21 10.99
CA SER A 86 -8.73 3.27 9.94
C SER A 86 -9.98 2.51 10.34
N ASN A 87 -11.12 2.86 9.72
CA ASN A 87 -12.34 2.07 9.82
C ASN A 87 -12.38 0.91 8.82
N SER A 88 -11.66 1.02 7.72
CA SER A 88 -11.71 0.11 6.56
C SER A 88 -10.37 0.14 5.85
N ALA A 89 -10.27 0.74 4.66
CA ALA A 89 -9.01 0.85 3.95
C ALA A 89 -8.04 1.87 4.59
N LEU A 90 -6.78 1.51 4.67
CA LEU A 90 -5.71 2.36 5.18
C LEU A 90 -4.78 2.76 4.03
N GLY A 91 -4.86 4.01 3.59
CA GLY A 91 -4.03 4.53 2.50
C GLY A 91 -3.62 5.98 2.71
N ASN A 92 -2.71 6.46 1.86
CA ASN A 92 -2.22 7.83 1.87
C ASN A 92 -1.60 8.28 3.22
N ARG A 93 -0.90 7.34 3.89
CA ARG A 93 -0.20 7.59 5.15
C ARG A 93 1.29 7.84 4.96
N ILE A 94 1.81 7.49 3.80
CA ILE A 94 3.21 7.63 3.43
C ILE A 94 3.29 8.45 2.15
N ALA A 95 4.12 9.48 2.16
CA ALA A 95 4.51 10.24 0.97
C ALA A 95 5.98 9.97 0.66
N THR A 96 6.31 9.75 -0.61
CA THR A 96 7.68 9.46 -1.07
C THR A 96 8.13 10.48 -2.11
N TRP A 97 9.45 10.67 -2.22
CA TRP A 97 10.09 11.52 -3.21
C TRP A 97 11.16 10.75 -3.99
N PRO A 98 11.46 11.17 -5.24
CA PRO A 98 12.45 10.49 -6.08
C PRO A 98 13.87 10.45 -5.52
N ASP A 99 14.19 11.28 -4.52
CA ASP A 99 15.49 11.28 -3.84
C ASP A 99 15.58 10.22 -2.72
N GLY A 100 14.57 9.38 -2.56
CA GLY A 100 14.51 8.33 -1.55
C GLY A 100 14.02 8.79 -0.18
N SER A 101 13.69 10.07 -0.01
CA SER A 101 13.08 10.54 1.24
C SER A 101 11.61 10.14 1.34
N ALA A 102 11.11 10.02 2.57
CA ALA A 102 9.73 9.62 2.84
C ALA A 102 9.18 10.30 4.10
N ALA A 103 7.89 10.59 4.09
CA ALA A 103 7.16 11.13 5.24
C ALA A 103 6.06 10.16 5.67
N PHE A 104 5.86 10.03 6.97
CA PHE A 104 4.94 9.07 7.59
C PHE A 104 3.97 9.79 8.52
N THR A 105 2.71 9.38 8.48
CA THR A 105 1.68 9.93 9.35
C THR A 105 0.79 8.83 9.93
N ALA A 106 0.40 9.02 11.19
CA ALA A 106 -0.56 8.17 11.88
C ALA A 106 -1.51 9.00 12.75
N THR A 107 -2.66 8.47 13.10
CA THR A 107 -3.48 9.05 14.17
C THR A 107 -2.74 8.81 15.49
N TRP A 108 -2.37 9.89 16.16
CA TRP A 108 -1.46 9.89 17.27
C TRP A 108 -2.10 10.48 18.51
N ASP A 109 -1.85 9.88 19.66
CA ASP A 109 -2.09 10.41 20.99
C ASP A 109 -1.07 9.78 21.95
N HIS A 110 -0.47 10.58 22.82
CA HIS A 110 0.50 10.11 23.79
C HIS A 110 0.15 10.56 25.22
N SER A 111 -1.12 10.85 25.45
CA SER A 111 -1.60 11.34 26.76
C SER A 111 -1.73 10.25 27.81
N GLY A 112 -1.78 8.98 27.42
CA GLY A 112 -2.13 7.87 28.32
C GLY A 112 -3.55 7.97 28.89
N ASN A 113 -4.43 8.76 28.26
CA ASN A 113 -5.78 9.04 28.72
C ASN A 113 -6.81 8.54 27.73
N THR A 114 -7.80 7.81 28.20
CA THR A 114 -8.89 7.22 27.39
C THR A 114 -9.78 8.23 26.66
N SER A 115 -9.69 9.52 27.00
CA SER A 115 -10.35 10.60 26.25
C SER A 115 -9.51 11.12 25.09
N PHE A 116 -8.26 10.66 24.96
CA PHE A 116 -7.34 11.04 23.90
C PHE A 116 -7.25 12.57 23.68
N PRO A 117 -6.88 13.36 24.69
CA PRO A 117 -6.90 14.83 24.60
C PRO A 117 -5.85 15.36 23.61
N ASP A 118 -4.75 14.63 23.41
CA ASP A 118 -3.67 15.01 22.52
C ASP A 118 -3.83 14.43 21.10
N ARG A 119 -4.94 13.74 20.81
CA ARG A 119 -5.13 13.10 19.51
C ARG A 119 -5.05 14.09 18.35
N GLY A 120 -4.29 13.69 17.35
CA GLY A 120 -4.10 14.41 16.09
C GLY A 120 -3.18 13.66 15.14
N THR A 121 -2.46 14.38 14.30
CA THR A 121 -1.49 13.78 13.39
C THR A 121 -0.12 13.70 14.04
N GLY A 122 0.36 12.46 14.27
CA GLY A 122 1.77 12.17 14.44
C GLY A 122 2.47 12.17 13.08
N TYR A 123 3.67 12.71 13.03
CA TYR A 123 4.44 12.88 11.81
C TYR A 123 5.91 12.55 12.06
N ASN A 124 6.53 11.79 11.15
CA ASN A 124 7.98 11.63 11.10
C ASN A 124 8.46 11.66 9.65
N PHE A 125 9.75 11.96 9.46
CA PHE A 125 10.35 12.11 8.15
C PHE A 125 11.67 11.35 8.07
N PHE A 126 11.85 10.62 6.99
CA PHE A 126 13.09 9.92 6.64
C PHE A 126 13.84 10.69 5.55
N SER A 127 15.12 10.92 5.78
CA SER A 127 16.09 11.40 4.80
C SER A 127 17.12 10.31 4.54
N PRO A 128 17.52 10.02 3.30
CA PRO A 128 18.60 9.07 3.03
C PRO A 128 19.95 9.45 3.67
N GLU A 129 20.16 10.74 3.95
CA GLU A 129 21.41 11.25 4.56
C GLU A 129 21.39 11.12 6.08
N ASP A 130 20.27 11.46 6.73
CA ASP A 130 20.19 11.58 8.19
C ASP A 130 19.40 10.45 8.86
N GLY A 131 18.64 9.64 8.09
CA GLY A 131 17.68 8.67 8.62
C GLY A 131 16.36 9.34 9.05
N PHE A 132 15.68 8.74 10.03
CA PHE A 132 14.48 9.31 10.63
C PHE A 132 14.81 10.42 11.63
N GLY A 133 13.93 11.41 11.72
CA GLY A 133 13.92 12.39 12.79
C GLY A 133 13.47 11.77 14.13
N ASP A 134 13.49 12.60 15.18
CA ASP A 134 12.95 12.22 16.49
C ASP A 134 11.44 11.92 16.40
N GLU A 135 10.95 11.08 17.31
CA GLU A 135 9.51 10.81 17.41
C GLU A 135 8.71 12.08 17.70
N PRO A 136 7.46 12.19 17.23
CA PRO A 136 6.65 13.38 17.44
C PRO A 136 6.33 13.58 18.95
N GLU A 137 6.61 14.77 19.48
CA GLU A 137 6.22 15.17 20.82
C GLU A 137 4.85 15.85 20.89
N ALA A 138 4.29 16.22 19.74
CA ALA A 138 2.99 16.87 19.61
C ALA A 138 2.35 16.58 18.25
N ARG A 139 1.02 16.69 18.20
CA ARG A 139 0.29 16.68 16.94
C ARG A 139 0.56 17.91 16.08
N ILE A 140 0.35 17.79 14.78
CA ILE A 140 0.46 18.91 13.84
C ILE A 140 -0.63 19.97 14.08
N GLU A 141 -1.86 19.53 14.29
CA GLU A 141 -3.03 20.41 14.40
C GLU A 141 -3.05 21.15 15.75
N PRO A 142 -3.54 22.41 15.79
CA PRO A 142 -3.67 23.15 17.03
C PRO A 142 -4.82 22.64 17.93
N VAL A 143 -5.66 21.78 17.40
CA VAL A 143 -6.85 21.20 18.07
C VAL A 143 -6.87 19.69 17.92
N LYS A 144 -7.70 19.02 18.73
CA LYS A 144 -7.92 17.56 18.60
C LYS A 144 -8.39 17.21 17.19
N ALA A 145 -7.64 16.34 16.53
CA ALA A 145 -7.86 15.91 15.15
C ALA A 145 -7.59 14.41 15.00
N GLY A 146 -7.56 13.91 13.76
CA GLY A 146 -7.22 12.52 13.46
C GLY A 146 -7.43 12.17 11.99
N TRP A 147 -7.20 10.92 11.66
CA TRP A 147 -7.27 10.39 10.29
C TRP A 147 -6.43 11.19 9.29
N PRO A 148 -5.12 11.32 9.52
CA PRO A 148 -4.24 12.04 8.61
C PRO A 148 -4.15 11.34 7.25
N SER A 149 -3.95 12.14 6.23
CA SER A 149 -3.62 11.72 4.88
C SER A 149 -2.59 12.68 4.32
N ILE A 150 -1.49 12.18 3.75
CA ILE A 150 -0.36 12.98 3.31
C ILE A 150 -0.02 12.70 1.85
N SER A 151 0.47 13.72 1.15
CA SER A 151 1.02 13.58 -0.21
C SER A 151 2.24 14.50 -0.41
N ALA A 152 3.16 14.05 -1.25
CA ALA A 152 4.27 14.86 -1.72
C ALA A 152 3.75 16.02 -2.60
N MET A 153 4.34 17.19 -2.47
CA MET A 153 3.98 18.38 -3.24
C MET A 153 5.25 19.12 -3.71
N GLY A 154 5.80 18.66 -4.83
CA GLY A 154 7.12 19.14 -5.24
C GLY A 154 8.18 18.89 -4.19
N ASN A 155 8.84 19.93 -3.70
CA ASN A 155 9.78 19.84 -2.57
C ASN A 155 9.09 20.01 -1.20
N GLY A 156 7.78 20.19 -1.18
CA GLY A 156 6.98 20.37 0.03
C GLY A 156 6.04 19.20 0.26
N GLU A 157 5.12 19.40 1.18
CA GLU A 157 4.14 18.40 1.62
C GLU A 157 2.77 19.03 1.81
N ILE A 158 1.75 18.23 1.57
CA ILE A 158 0.36 18.58 1.87
C ILE A 158 -0.28 17.46 2.68
N LEU A 159 -1.04 17.84 3.69
CA LEU A 159 -1.68 16.95 4.63
C LEU A 159 -3.13 17.34 4.83
N ALA A 160 -4.01 16.36 4.93
CA ALA A 160 -5.38 16.55 5.35
C ALA A 160 -5.67 15.73 6.61
N SER A 161 -6.41 16.30 7.54
CA SER A 161 -6.95 15.60 8.72
C SER A 161 -8.32 16.15 9.06
N HIS A 162 -9.08 15.50 9.92
CA HIS A 162 -10.35 16.06 10.37
C HIS A 162 -10.31 16.51 11.83
N ALA A 163 -10.82 17.72 12.09
CA ALA A 163 -10.97 18.30 13.39
C ALA A 163 -12.40 18.85 13.56
N ASN A 164 -13.01 18.64 14.71
CA ASN A 164 -14.38 19.14 14.99
C ASN A 164 -15.42 18.83 13.89
N SER A 165 -15.35 17.63 13.32
CA SER A 165 -16.17 17.17 12.19
C SER A 165 -15.95 17.92 10.87
N LYS A 166 -14.82 18.60 10.71
CA LYS A 166 -14.41 19.24 9.46
C LYS A 166 -13.04 18.79 9.02
N VAL A 167 -12.87 18.64 7.73
CA VAL A 167 -11.56 18.41 7.13
C VAL A 167 -10.79 19.72 7.10
N GLN A 168 -9.55 19.67 7.52
CA GLN A 168 -8.57 20.75 7.44
C GLN A 168 -7.39 20.30 6.58
N VAL A 169 -6.87 21.20 5.77
CA VAL A 169 -5.71 20.98 4.90
C VAL A 169 -4.55 21.85 5.37
N TYR A 170 -3.43 21.20 5.59
CA TYR A 170 -2.17 21.84 5.99
C TYR A 170 -1.12 21.62 4.91
N LYS A 171 -0.25 22.58 4.72
CA LYS A 171 0.91 22.43 3.84
C LYS A 171 2.16 23.04 4.44
N ARG A 172 3.31 22.62 3.90
CA ARG A 172 4.60 23.29 4.09
C ARG A 172 5.45 23.17 2.83
N GLU A 173 6.28 24.17 2.60
CA GLU A 173 7.02 24.34 1.34
C GLU A 173 8.25 23.43 1.22
N THR A 174 8.76 22.93 2.36
CA THR A 174 9.94 22.06 2.39
C THR A 174 9.62 20.80 3.17
N LYS A 175 9.77 19.63 2.52
CA LYS A 175 9.57 18.32 3.15
C LYS A 175 10.46 18.15 4.36
N GLY A 176 9.94 17.55 5.42
CA GLY A 176 10.65 17.31 6.66
C GLY A 176 10.95 18.55 7.48
N GLN A 177 10.69 19.78 6.99
CA GLN A 177 11.16 21.02 7.64
C GLN A 177 10.14 22.15 7.62
N GLY A 178 10.17 22.99 8.65
CA GLY A 178 9.35 24.19 8.77
C GLY A 178 7.98 23.93 9.39
N GLU A 179 7.25 25.01 9.59
CA GLU A 179 5.93 25.00 10.21
C GLU A 179 4.84 24.58 9.21
N TRP A 180 3.82 23.90 9.71
CA TRP A 180 2.63 23.59 8.94
C TRP A 180 1.66 24.76 8.93
N GLU A 181 1.24 25.19 7.75
CA GLU A 181 0.24 26.23 7.54
C GLU A 181 -1.11 25.61 7.22
N ASN A 182 -2.17 25.97 7.98
CA ASN A 182 -3.54 25.61 7.60
C ASN A 182 -3.97 26.49 6.44
N VAL A 183 -4.19 25.88 5.27
CA VAL A 183 -4.53 26.59 4.04
C VAL A 183 -6.00 26.49 3.64
N TRP A 184 -6.72 25.51 4.19
CA TRP A 184 -8.13 25.31 3.86
C TRP A 184 -8.87 24.51 4.94
N GLU A 185 -10.16 24.80 5.11
CA GLU A 185 -11.09 24.05 5.93
C GLU A 185 -12.38 23.76 5.15
N SER A 186 -12.94 22.55 5.29
CA SER A 186 -14.20 22.17 4.66
C SER A 186 -15.34 23.10 5.04
N PRO A 187 -16.12 23.61 4.08
CA PRO A 187 -17.27 24.45 4.36
C PRO A 187 -18.42 23.70 5.05
N VAL A 188 -18.44 22.37 4.92
CA VAL A 188 -19.45 21.48 5.51
C VAL A 188 -18.79 20.45 6.43
N ASN A 189 -19.59 19.73 7.20
CA ASN A 189 -19.07 18.67 8.07
C ASN A 189 -18.67 17.47 7.22
N THR A 190 -17.37 17.21 7.17
CA THR A 190 -16.78 16.03 6.52
C THR A 190 -15.63 15.48 7.35
N THR A 191 -15.42 14.19 7.24
CA THR A 191 -14.43 13.42 8.00
C THR A 191 -13.69 12.44 7.08
N TRP A 192 -12.70 11.74 7.62
CA TRP A 192 -11.95 10.68 6.95
C TRP A 192 -11.34 11.11 5.60
N PRO A 193 -10.51 12.16 5.59
CA PRO A 193 -9.97 12.67 4.33
C PRO A 193 -8.96 11.71 3.71
N ARG A 194 -8.90 11.75 2.36
CA ARG A 194 -7.77 11.30 1.57
C ARG A 194 -7.33 12.44 0.67
N ILE A 195 -6.03 12.70 0.63
CA ILE A 195 -5.43 13.76 -0.18
C ILE A 195 -4.32 13.16 -1.05
N ALA A 196 -4.26 13.60 -2.29
CA ALA A 196 -3.22 13.23 -3.24
C ALA A 196 -2.93 14.38 -4.19
N THR A 197 -1.75 14.38 -4.81
CA THR A 197 -1.30 15.43 -5.72
C THR A 197 -0.94 14.87 -7.08
N THR A 198 -1.19 15.64 -8.15
CA THR A 198 -0.71 15.35 -9.50
C THR A 198 0.11 16.52 -10.02
N ASP A 199 0.87 16.26 -11.10
CA ASP A 199 1.71 17.26 -11.79
C ASP A 199 2.63 18.00 -10.82
N ASN A 200 3.37 17.20 -10.01
CA ASN A 200 4.33 17.69 -9.02
C ASN A 200 3.74 18.65 -7.97
N GLY A 201 2.48 18.43 -7.59
CA GLY A 201 1.78 19.21 -6.55
C GLY A 201 1.04 20.45 -7.06
N GLN A 202 1.03 20.68 -8.39
CA GLN A 202 0.23 21.77 -8.98
C GLN A 202 -1.27 21.54 -8.75
N TYR A 203 -1.71 20.28 -8.87
CA TYR A 203 -3.10 19.89 -8.60
C TYR A 203 -3.18 19.09 -7.32
N VAL A 204 -4.22 19.36 -6.53
CA VAL A 204 -4.51 18.65 -5.29
C VAL A 204 -5.91 18.08 -5.36
N HIS A 205 -6.05 16.83 -4.98
CA HIS A 205 -7.30 16.08 -4.98
C HIS A 205 -7.63 15.68 -3.55
N LEU A 206 -8.84 15.92 -3.14
CA LEU A 206 -9.34 15.63 -1.80
C LEU A 206 -10.65 14.86 -1.89
N VAL A 207 -10.72 13.74 -1.19
CA VAL A 207 -11.96 12.98 -0.95
C VAL A 207 -12.22 12.95 0.54
N SER A 208 -13.48 13.09 0.93
CA SER A 208 -13.92 12.99 2.32
C SER A 208 -15.38 12.54 2.38
N ALA A 209 -15.83 12.03 3.51
CA ALA A 209 -17.20 11.59 3.68
C ALA A 209 -17.92 12.39 4.78
N GLU A 210 -19.20 12.64 4.56
CA GLU A 210 -20.11 13.15 5.58
C GLU A 210 -20.91 11.98 6.15
N GLN A 211 -20.85 11.80 7.45
CA GLN A 211 -21.76 10.89 8.12
C GLN A 211 -23.01 11.64 8.56
N ASN A 212 -24.17 11.24 8.07
CA ASN A 212 -25.43 11.79 8.51
C ASN A 212 -25.66 11.44 9.99
N SER A 213 -25.91 12.46 10.80
CA SER A 213 -26.08 12.35 12.26
C SER A 213 -27.42 11.73 12.69
N SER A 214 -28.30 11.39 11.76
CA SER A 214 -29.69 11.00 12.04
C SER A 214 -29.96 9.50 12.10
N ASN A 215 -28.96 8.67 12.40
CA ASN A 215 -29.09 7.19 12.44
C ASN A 215 -29.51 6.52 11.12
N THR A 216 -29.47 7.24 10.03
CA THR A 216 -29.63 6.68 8.71
C THR A 216 -28.24 6.35 8.17
N LEU A 217 -28.08 5.22 7.52
CA LEU A 217 -26.83 4.78 6.89
C LEU A 217 -26.47 5.62 5.65
N GLU A 218 -27.16 6.72 5.41
CA GLU A 218 -26.87 7.64 4.32
C GLU A 218 -25.55 8.35 4.60
N ASN A 219 -24.50 7.92 3.91
CA ASN A 219 -23.19 8.57 3.90
C ASN A 219 -23.02 9.27 2.55
N TYR A 220 -22.49 10.50 2.60
CA TYR A 220 -22.16 11.25 1.40
C TYR A 220 -20.65 11.33 1.26
N VAL A 221 -20.15 10.93 0.11
CA VAL A 221 -18.74 11.10 -0.26
C VAL A 221 -18.61 12.37 -1.11
N TYR A 222 -17.60 13.15 -0.82
CA TYR A 222 -17.30 14.39 -1.52
C TYR A 222 -15.92 14.39 -2.11
N TYR A 223 -15.79 15.02 -3.24
CA TYR A 223 -14.55 15.30 -3.93
C TYR A 223 -14.38 16.81 -4.11
N ALA A 224 -13.17 17.31 -3.89
CA ALA A 224 -12.77 18.66 -4.22
C ALA A 224 -11.40 18.64 -4.88
N ARG A 225 -11.15 19.59 -5.75
CA ARG A 225 -9.91 19.74 -6.50
C ARG A 225 -9.36 21.13 -6.37
N SER A 226 -8.04 21.23 -6.21
CA SER A 226 -7.28 22.46 -6.34
C SER A 226 -6.45 22.44 -7.61
N THR A 227 -6.28 23.61 -8.24
CA THR A 227 -5.42 23.83 -9.42
C THR A 227 -4.27 24.79 -9.15
N ASP A 228 -4.12 25.22 -7.90
CA ASP A 228 -3.18 26.24 -7.45
C ASP A 228 -2.30 25.79 -6.26
N GLY A 229 -2.02 24.48 -6.18
CA GLY A 229 -1.17 23.92 -5.13
C GLY A 229 -1.84 23.92 -3.75
N GLY A 230 -3.15 23.69 -3.69
CA GLY A 230 -3.89 23.55 -2.43
C GLY A 230 -4.30 24.88 -1.78
N GLN A 231 -4.15 26.02 -2.47
CA GLN A 231 -4.54 27.31 -1.90
C GLN A 231 -6.06 27.52 -1.95
N THR A 232 -6.68 27.09 -3.04
CA THR A 232 -8.14 27.12 -3.20
C THR A 232 -8.64 25.77 -3.72
N PHE A 233 -9.84 25.41 -3.31
CA PHE A 233 -10.51 24.18 -3.75
C PHE A 233 -11.83 24.52 -4.44
N THR A 234 -12.25 23.64 -5.36
CA THR A 234 -13.61 23.67 -5.92
C THR A 234 -14.65 23.47 -4.81
N GLU A 235 -15.90 23.76 -5.09
CA GLU A 235 -16.99 23.34 -4.22
C GLU A 235 -16.96 21.81 -4.04
N LEU A 236 -17.30 21.35 -2.84
CA LEU A 236 -17.45 19.94 -2.55
C LEU A 236 -18.64 19.38 -3.35
N ALA A 237 -18.39 18.37 -4.14
CA ALA A 237 -19.37 17.69 -4.98
C ALA A 237 -19.19 16.18 -4.87
N TYR A 238 -20.15 15.40 -5.32
CA TYR A 238 -19.95 13.96 -5.47
C TYR A 238 -18.76 13.69 -6.42
N PRO A 239 -17.97 12.63 -6.15
CA PRO A 239 -16.93 12.24 -7.10
C PRO A 239 -17.55 11.98 -8.48
N PRO A 240 -16.86 12.34 -9.56
CA PRO A 240 -17.34 12.08 -10.90
C PRO A 240 -17.69 10.60 -11.12
N LEU A 241 -18.76 10.33 -11.85
CA LEU A 241 -19.24 8.96 -12.16
C LEU A 241 -19.63 8.10 -10.95
N VAL A 242 -19.66 8.68 -9.75
CA VAL A 242 -20.20 8.03 -8.55
C VAL A 242 -21.60 8.55 -8.33
N ASP A 243 -22.58 7.76 -8.73
CA ASP A 243 -24.00 8.09 -8.55
C ASP A 243 -24.49 7.63 -7.18
N VAL A 244 -24.32 8.49 -6.20
CA VAL A 244 -24.71 8.22 -4.82
C VAL A 244 -26.22 8.13 -4.65
N GLU A 245 -27.01 8.86 -5.47
CA GLU A 245 -28.47 8.84 -5.37
C GLU A 245 -29.11 7.59 -5.99
N GLY A 246 -28.49 7.08 -7.07
CA GLY A 246 -29.02 5.97 -7.85
C GLY A 246 -28.45 4.61 -7.48
N MET A 247 -27.17 4.52 -7.12
CA MET A 247 -26.48 3.24 -6.94
C MET A 247 -25.82 3.04 -5.58
N TYR A 248 -25.25 4.09 -4.97
CA TYR A 248 -24.43 3.94 -3.76
C TYR A 248 -24.91 4.79 -2.59
N ARG A 249 -26.20 5.02 -2.52
CA ARG A 249 -26.84 5.95 -1.58
C ARG A 249 -26.55 5.65 -0.11
N TYR A 250 -26.39 4.38 0.23
CA TYR A 250 -26.31 3.95 1.62
C TYR A 250 -24.93 3.48 2.05
N ASP A 251 -24.01 3.30 1.12
CA ASP A 251 -22.94 2.33 1.31
C ASP A 251 -21.54 2.94 1.37
N ILE A 252 -21.22 4.02 0.67
CA ILE A 252 -19.87 4.60 0.70
C ILE A 252 -19.69 5.41 1.97
N GLY A 253 -18.94 4.87 2.90
CA GLY A 253 -18.74 5.42 4.24
C GLY A 253 -17.32 5.79 4.58
N ALA A 254 -17.06 5.76 5.87
CA ALA A 254 -15.76 6.09 6.44
C ALA A 254 -14.65 5.15 5.94
N ASP A 255 -13.61 5.73 5.36
CA ASP A 255 -12.42 5.00 4.92
C ASP A 255 -12.66 3.95 3.80
N ASP A 256 -13.83 3.97 3.15
CA ASP A 256 -14.15 3.05 2.05
C ASP A 256 -13.47 3.46 0.73
N TYR A 257 -12.50 4.35 0.78
CA TYR A 257 -11.79 4.86 -0.38
C TYR A 257 -10.31 5.13 -0.08
N VAL A 258 -9.51 4.92 -1.11
CA VAL A 258 -8.08 5.25 -1.14
C VAL A 258 -7.72 5.91 -2.48
N MET A 259 -6.63 6.66 -2.51
CA MET A 259 -6.21 7.39 -3.70
C MET A 259 -4.77 7.04 -4.06
N THR A 260 -4.47 7.06 -5.35
CA THR A 260 -3.10 6.95 -5.86
C THR A 260 -2.89 7.88 -7.03
N THR A 261 -1.66 8.32 -7.23
CA THR A 261 -1.27 9.18 -8.35
C THR A 261 0.03 8.72 -8.98
N ASN A 262 0.16 8.95 -10.30
CA ASN A 262 1.43 8.83 -11.01
C ASN A 262 1.45 9.86 -12.15
N GLY A 263 2.30 10.88 -12.02
CA GLY A 263 2.37 12.01 -12.96
C GLY A 263 1.06 12.80 -12.98
N LYS A 264 0.33 12.74 -14.11
CA LYS A 264 -1.00 13.36 -14.28
C LYS A 264 -2.17 12.42 -13.97
N ASN A 265 -1.85 11.16 -13.79
CA ASN A 265 -2.88 10.16 -13.50
C ASN A 265 -3.26 10.22 -12.03
N ILE A 266 -4.55 10.15 -11.77
CA ILE A 266 -5.11 9.95 -10.42
C ILE A 266 -6.20 8.91 -10.50
N ALA A 267 -6.17 7.95 -9.58
CA ALA A 267 -7.26 7.01 -9.38
C ALA A 267 -7.77 7.05 -7.94
N ILE A 268 -9.07 6.87 -7.79
CA ILE A 268 -9.77 6.76 -6.50
C ILE A 268 -10.47 5.41 -6.51
N LEU A 269 -10.09 4.53 -5.61
CA LEU A 269 -10.69 3.22 -5.42
C LEU A 269 -11.73 3.32 -4.31
N PHE A 270 -12.90 2.76 -4.55
CA PHE A 270 -14.01 2.63 -3.61
C PHE A 270 -14.33 1.15 -3.43
N GLY A 271 -14.56 0.72 -2.20
CA GLY A 271 -14.94 -0.66 -1.92
C GLY A 271 -15.38 -0.87 -0.49
N GLY A 272 -16.44 -1.62 -0.30
CA GLY A 272 -17.00 -2.00 0.98
C GLY A 272 -17.63 -3.38 0.95
N LEU A 273 -18.24 -3.81 2.06
CA LEU A 273 -18.86 -5.13 2.17
C LEU A 273 -20.10 -5.30 1.27
N ASN A 274 -20.85 -4.24 1.08
CA ASN A 274 -22.22 -4.26 0.57
C ASN A 274 -22.42 -3.40 -0.69
N TYR A 275 -21.35 -3.13 -1.42
CA TYR A 275 -21.41 -2.50 -2.74
C TYR A 275 -20.19 -2.89 -3.60
N ASP A 276 -20.15 -2.44 -4.86
CA ASP A 276 -19.09 -2.75 -5.80
C ASP A 276 -17.71 -2.33 -5.29
N LEU A 277 -16.68 -3.12 -5.61
CA LEU A 277 -15.32 -2.62 -5.64
C LEU A 277 -15.08 -2.03 -7.03
N PHE A 278 -14.83 -0.72 -7.10
CA PHE A 278 -14.60 -0.02 -8.35
C PHE A 278 -13.64 1.15 -8.17
N TYR A 279 -13.00 1.56 -9.23
CA TYR A 279 -12.25 2.82 -9.23
C TYR A 279 -12.74 3.77 -10.32
N ILE A 280 -12.49 5.04 -10.06
CA ILE A 280 -12.52 6.08 -11.09
C ILE A 280 -11.09 6.57 -11.34
N ILE A 281 -10.77 6.86 -12.60
CA ILE A 281 -9.44 7.30 -13.00
C ILE A 281 -9.52 8.52 -13.91
N SER A 282 -8.59 9.43 -13.73
CA SER A 282 -8.33 10.55 -14.63
C SER A 282 -6.88 10.49 -15.11
N HIS A 283 -6.67 10.80 -16.39
CA HIS A 283 -5.36 10.89 -17.03
C HIS A 283 -4.90 12.32 -17.30
N ASP A 284 -5.68 13.29 -16.84
CA ASP A 284 -5.53 14.73 -17.13
C ASP A 284 -5.70 15.63 -15.90
N ASN A 285 -5.13 15.18 -14.75
CA ASN A 285 -5.18 15.91 -13.49
C ASN A 285 -6.61 16.14 -12.95
N GLY A 286 -7.54 15.20 -13.20
CA GLY A 286 -8.91 15.28 -12.71
C GLY A 286 -9.88 16.12 -13.56
N GLU A 287 -9.56 16.39 -14.83
CA GLU A 287 -10.47 17.09 -15.75
C GLU A 287 -11.55 16.14 -16.30
N THR A 288 -11.13 14.95 -16.76
CA THR A 288 -12.02 13.91 -17.26
C THR A 288 -11.81 12.61 -16.51
N TRP A 289 -12.86 11.80 -16.39
CA TRP A 289 -12.85 10.60 -15.60
C TRP A 289 -13.46 9.41 -16.32
N GLU A 290 -12.93 8.23 -16.01
CA GLU A 290 -13.46 6.94 -16.42
C GLU A 290 -13.72 6.08 -15.19
N LYS A 291 -14.69 5.16 -15.26
CA LYS A 291 -15.04 4.24 -14.16
C LYS A 291 -14.83 2.81 -14.60
N GLN A 292 -14.22 2.00 -13.70
CA GLN A 292 -14.04 0.57 -13.88
C GLN A 292 -14.52 -0.18 -12.63
N ILE A 293 -15.48 -1.07 -12.79
CA ILE A 293 -15.89 -2.02 -11.76
C ILE A 293 -14.90 -3.19 -11.79
N ILE A 294 -14.40 -3.59 -10.61
CA ILE A 294 -13.52 -4.74 -10.42
C ILE A 294 -14.31 -5.93 -9.90
N TRP A 295 -15.11 -5.72 -8.86
CA TRP A 295 -15.97 -6.73 -8.24
C TRP A 295 -17.39 -6.20 -8.20
N ASN A 296 -18.29 -6.89 -8.87
CA ASN A 296 -19.69 -6.47 -8.96
C ASN A 296 -20.48 -7.04 -7.78
N TYR A 297 -21.11 -6.18 -7.00
CA TYR A 297 -21.97 -6.59 -5.90
C TYR A 297 -23.26 -7.21 -6.43
N PRO A 298 -23.68 -8.38 -5.92
CA PRO A 298 -24.76 -9.14 -6.57
C PRO A 298 -26.17 -8.60 -6.29
N TYR A 299 -26.33 -7.68 -5.36
CA TYR A 299 -27.65 -7.18 -4.94
C TYR A 299 -27.90 -5.73 -5.40
N ASP A 300 -29.15 -5.29 -5.26
CA ASP A 300 -29.59 -3.95 -5.64
C ASP A 300 -28.96 -2.89 -4.71
N HIS A 301 -28.10 -2.05 -5.26
CA HIS A 301 -27.41 -0.98 -4.54
C HIS A 301 -28.31 0.14 -4.04
N SER A 302 -29.55 0.24 -4.53
CA SER A 302 -30.54 1.22 -4.07
C SER A 302 -31.17 0.85 -2.73
N VAL A 303 -30.81 -0.30 -2.18
CA VAL A 303 -31.40 -0.91 -1.00
C VAL A 303 -30.38 -1.08 0.09
N ASP A 304 -30.73 -0.61 1.27
CA ASP A 304 -29.97 -0.93 2.48
C ASP A 304 -30.29 -2.37 2.94
N TRP A 305 -29.43 -3.31 2.58
CA TRP A 305 -29.56 -4.73 2.90
C TRP A 305 -29.44 -5.05 4.38
N LEU A 306 -28.81 -4.17 5.16
CA LEU A 306 -28.64 -4.38 6.59
C LEU A 306 -29.92 -4.09 7.39
N THR A 307 -30.76 -3.19 6.89
CA THR A 307 -31.96 -2.72 7.62
C THR A 307 -33.28 -3.03 6.92
N THR A 308 -33.24 -3.50 5.67
CA THR A 308 -34.44 -3.75 4.90
C THR A 308 -34.80 -5.23 4.89
N THR A 309 -36.03 -5.55 5.25
CA THR A 309 -36.58 -6.91 5.22
C THR A 309 -36.82 -7.34 3.78
N TYR A 310 -35.99 -8.23 3.26
CA TYR A 310 -36.21 -8.90 2.00
C TYR A 310 -36.90 -10.24 2.20
N SER A 311 -37.81 -10.57 1.31
CA SER A 311 -38.52 -11.85 1.31
C SER A 311 -37.67 -13.02 0.76
N ALA A 312 -36.49 -12.77 0.29
CA ALA A 312 -35.54 -13.79 -0.15
C ALA A 312 -34.62 -14.14 1.01
N GLU A 313 -34.48 -15.42 1.31
CA GLU A 313 -33.43 -15.92 2.17
C GLU A 313 -32.09 -15.43 1.59
N THR A 314 -31.43 -14.56 2.33
CA THR A 314 -30.11 -14.08 1.92
C THR A 314 -29.08 -15.11 2.32
N ASP A 315 -28.67 -15.90 1.38
CA ASP A 315 -27.51 -16.76 1.53
C ASP A 315 -26.25 -15.93 1.80
N SER A 316 -25.27 -16.55 2.43
CA SER A 316 -23.97 -15.88 2.61
C SER A 316 -23.32 -15.64 1.25
N ILE A 317 -22.71 -14.47 1.10
CA ILE A 317 -21.98 -14.07 -0.11
C ILE A 317 -20.51 -13.82 0.17
N TRP A 318 -19.72 -13.82 -0.88
CA TRP A 318 -18.34 -13.36 -0.86
C TRP A 318 -18.28 -11.92 -1.36
N SER A 319 -17.43 -11.12 -0.70
CA SER A 319 -17.31 -9.70 -0.95
C SER A 319 -15.89 -9.23 -0.58
N PRO A 320 -15.43 -8.09 -1.09
CA PRO A 320 -14.32 -7.38 -0.47
C PRO A 320 -14.60 -7.14 1.02
N ASP A 321 -13.57 -7.25 1.87
CA ASP A 321 -13.70 -7.07 3.32
C ASP A 321 -13.67 -5.59 3.77
N GLY A 322 -13.63 -4.66 2.80
CA GLY A 322 -13.47 -3.22 3.02
C GLY A 322 -12.01 -2.78 3.07
N SER A 323 -11.05 -3.68 3.28
CA SER A 323 -9.64 -3.34 3.16
C SER A 323 -9.17 -3.47 1.72
N HIS A 324 -8.60 -2.40 1.18
CA HIS A 324 -8.11 -2.38 -0.20
C HIS A 324 -7.03 -1.32 -0.41
N SER A 325 -6.26 -1.50 -1.46
CA SER A 325 -5.19 -0.59 -1.84
C SER A 325 -5.02 -0.52 -3.37
N ILE A 326 -4.51 0.59 -3.87
CA ILE A 326 -4.37 0.87 -5.30
C ILE A 326 -3.03 1.53 -5.61
N ALA A 327 -2.41 1.15 -6.74
CA ALA A 327 -1.24 1.81 -7.31
C ALA A 327 -1.39 1.97 -8.82
N ILE A 328 -0.69 2.91 -9.43
CA ILE A 328 -0.61 3.10 -10.89
C ILE A 328 0.87 3.01 -11.29
N ASP A 329 1.19 2.13 -12.23
CA ASP A 329 2.54 2.03 -12.78
C ASP A 329 2.84 3.11 -13.84
N ASN A 330 4.07 3.16 -14.32
CA ASN A 330 4.50 4.12 -15.34
C ASN A 330 3.87 3.89 -16.72
N ASN A 331 3.28 2.73 -16.97
CA ASN A 331 2.54 2.42 -18.18
C ASN A 331 1.06 2.84 -18.08
N GLY A 332 0.63 3.32 -16.91
CA GLY A 332 -0.76 3.65 -16.62
C GLY A 332 -1.62 2.46 -16.23
N THR A 333 -1.00 1.29 -16.00
CA THR A 333 -1.71 0.12 -15.47
C THR A 333 -2.12 0.38 -14.03
N VAL A 334 -3.39 0.16 -13.74
CA VAL A 334 -3.91 0.23 -12.36
C VAL A 334 -3.79 -1.15 -11.72
N HIS A 335 -3.19 -1.19 -10.55
CA HIS A 335 -3.02 -2.37 -9.72
C HIS A 335 -3.84 -2.24 -8.45
N VAL A 336 -4.60 -3.25 -8.09
CA VAL A 336 -5.48 -3.27 -6.91
C VAL A 336 -5.28 -4.54 -6.11
N ALA A 337 -5.21 -4.40 -4.80
CA ALA A 337 -5.25 -5.51 -3.86
C ALA A 337 -6.37 -5.28 -2.84
N PHE A 338 -7.11 -6.32 -2.50
CA PHE A 338 -8.22 -6.25 -1.54
C PHE A 338 -8.40 -7.56 -0.78
N GLY A 339 -8.79 -7.46 0.48
CA GLY A 339 -9.14 -8.62 1.29
C GLY A 339 -10.49 -9.20 0.88
N LEU A 340 -10.69 -10.50 1.11
CA LEU A 340 -11.89 -11.24 0.74
C LEU A 340 -12.57 -11.82 1.98
N ILE A 341 -13.88 -11.58 2.13
CA ILE A 341 -14.68 -12.05 3.24
C ILE A 341 -15.94 -12.78 2.78
N ARG A 342 -16.36 -13.77 3.54
CA ARG A 342 -17.71 -14.33 3.45
C ARG A 342 -18.59 -13.70 4.54
N TRP A 343 -19.77 -13.21 4.17
CA TRP A 343 -20.70 -12.60 5.11
C TRP A 343 -22.17 -12.79 4.70
N ALA A 344 -23.09 -12.49 5.61
CA ALA A 344 -24.53 -12.45 5.37
C ALA A 344 -25.17 -11.35 6.21
N PRO A 345 -26.19 -10.65 5.73
CA PRO A 345 -27.03 -9.81 6.57
C PRO A 345 -27.64 -10.60 7.72
N SER A 346 -27.89 -9.95 8.84
CA SER A 346 -28.61 -10.59 9.95
C SER A 346 -30.08 -10.83 9.58
N GLU A 347 -30.62 -11.97 9.98
CA GLU A 347 -32.05 -12.29 9.82
C GLU A 347 -32.98 -11.26 10.47
N ASP A 348 -32.52 -10.57 11.51
CA ASP A 348 -33.26 -9.54 12.23
C ASP A 348 -33.32 -8.20 11.47
N HIS A 349 -32.50 -8.00 10.43
CA HIS A 349 -32.35 -6.75 9.70
C HIS A 349 -32.18 -5.51 10.59
N ASP A 350 -31.42 -5.66 11.65
CA ASP A 350 -31.18 -4.65 12.68
C ASP A 350 -29.95 -3.78 12.42
N GLY A 351 -29.40 -3.83 11.21
CA GLY A 351 -28.14 -3.18 10.83
C GLY A 351 -26.92 -4.01 11.19
N SER A 352 -27.09 -5.23 11.69
CA SER A 352 -26.00 -6.16 11.96
C SER A 352 -25.84 -7.15 10.80
N TYR A 353 -24.67 -7.75 10.74
CA TYR A 353 -24.36 -8.80 9.79
C TYR A 353 -23.55 -9.92 10.47
N THR A 354 -23.54 -11.05 9.82
CA THR A 354 -22.77 -12.23 10.24
C THR A 354 -21.63 -12.43 9.24
N TYR A 355 -20.42 -12.71 9.70
CA TYR A 355 -19.30 -12.99 8.84
C TYR A 355 -18.48 -14.20 9.32
N TRP A 356 -17.64 -14.73 8.45
CA TRP A 356 -16.80 -15.89 8.73
C TRP A 356 -15.32 -15.46 8.79
N PRO A 357 -14.78 -15.24 10.00
CA PRO A 357 -13.45 -14.64 10.18
C PRO A 357 -12.28 -15.54 9.73
N TYR A 358 -12.55 -16.83 9.53
CA TYR A 358 -11.55 -17.81 9.07
C TYR A 358 -11.56 -18.01 7.56
N THR A 359 -12.17 -17.12 6.83
CA THR A 359 -11.94 -17.01 5.42
C THR A 359 -10.56 -16.39 5.19
N ASP A 360 -9.90 -16.76 4.09
CA ASP A 360 -8.56 -16.29 3.77
C ASP A 360 -8.48 -15.93 2.29
N GLY A 361 -7.70 -14.92 2.02
CA GLY A 361 -7.36 -14.50 0.68
C GLY A 361 -7.36 -13.00 0.48
N ILE A 362 -6.25 -12.53 -0.08
CA ILE A 362 -6.13 -11.20 -0.67
C ILE A 362 -6.09 -11.39 -2.17
N VAL A 363 -6.97 -10.72 -2.86
CA VAL A 363 -7.04 -10.75 -4.32
C VAL A 363 -6.22 -9.60 -4.88
N TYR A 364 -5.28 -9.92 -5.74
CA TYR A 364 -4.63 -8.95 -6.61
C TYR A 364 -5.28 -8.97 -7.99
N TRP A 365 -5.53 -7.80 -8.53
CA TRP A 365 -6.07 -7.55 -9.86
C TRP A 365 -5.34 -6.37 -10.51
N ASN A 366 -5.27 -6.35 -11.83
CA ASN A 366 -4.83 -5.16 -12.56
C ASN A 366 -5.68 -4.89 -13.81
N SER A 367 -5.60 -3.67 -14.33
CA SER A 367 -6.43 -3.19 -15.44
C SER A 367 -6.19 -3.89 -16.79
N ASN A 368 -5.17 -4.72 -16.89
CA ASN A 368 -4.95 -5.59 -18.06
C ASN A 368 -5.71 -6.92 -17.96
N PHE A 369 -6.32 -7.21 -16.80
CA PHE A 369 -7.18 -8.38 -16.65
C PHE A 369 -8.39 -8.29 -17.57
N THR A 370 -8.74 -9.42 -18.20
CA THR A 370 -9.93 -9.54 -19.05
C THR A 370 -10.57 -10.89 -18.79
N ASN A 371 -11.86 -10.91 -18.47
CA ASN A 371 -12.62 -12.13 -18.29
C ASN A 371 -13.07 -12.73 -19.64
N GLU A 372 -13.75 -13.86 -19.62
CA GLU A 372 -14.24 -14.55 -20.82
C GLU A 372 -15.22 -13.71 -21.66
N GLN A 373 -15.91 -12.76 -21.03
CA GLN A 373 -16.84 -11.84 -21.68
C GLN A 373 -16.13 -10.65 -22.31
N GLY A 374 -14.82 -10.49 -22.10
CA GLY A 374 -14.01 -9.38 -22.58
C GLY A 374 -14.17 -8.09 -21.75
N THR A 375 -14.71 -8.18 -20.54
CA THR A 375 -14.75 -7.08 -19.56
C THR A 375 -13.61 -7.22 -18.55
N HIS A 376 -13.33 -6.17 -17.79
CA HIS A 376 -12.28 -6.15 -16.77
C HIS A 376 -12.77 -6.58 -15.39
N GLU A 377 -14.04 -6.89 -15.26
CA GLU A 377 -14.64 -7.33 -14.01
C GLU A 377 -14.19 -8.74 -13.65
N ILE A 378 -13.92 -9.00 -12.40
CA ILE A 378 -13.78 -10.36 -11.89
C ILE A 378 -15.15 -11.00 -12.04
N PRO A 379 -15.28 -12.13 -12.77
CA PRO A 379 -16.56 -12.75 -13.02
C PRO A 379 -17.29 -12.98 -11.70
N ASN A 380 -18.53 -12.52 -11.65
CA ASN A 380 -19.42 -12.90 -10.57
C ASN A 380 -19.45 -14.43 -10.51
N PHE A 381 -19.17 -15.01 -9.34
CA PHE A 381 -19.21 -16.45 -9.14
C PHE A 381 -20.65 -16.99 -9.19
N GLY A 382 -21.39 -16.49 -10.16
CA GLY A 382 -22.74 -16.87 -10.50
C GLY A 382 -23.80 -16.16 -9.70
N ASP A 383 -25.02 -16.43 -10.10
CA ASP A 383 -26.20 -16.04 -9.38
C ASP A 383 -26.15 -16.64 -7.97
N TRP A 384 -25.89 -15.81 -6.97
CA TRP A 384 -25.83 -16.18 -5.55
C TRP A 384 -27.17 -16.67 -5.00
N SER A 385 -28.21 -16.68 -5.84
CA SER A 385 -29.55 -17.17 -5.56
C SER A 385 -29.69 -18.69 -5.58
N GLY A 386 -28.78 -19.44 -4.99
CA GLY A 386 -28.96 -20.85 -4.67
C GLY A 386 -28.67 -21.87 -5.78
N ASP A 387 -28.48 -21.47 -7.02
CA ASP A 387 -28.24 -22.38 -8.15
C ASP A 387 -26.80 -22.40 -8.66
N VAL A 388 -25.97 -21.57 -8.09
CA VAL A 388 -24.56 -21.68 -8.40
C VAL A 388 -23.97 -22.73 -7.52
N ASN A 389 -23.64 -23.73 -8.20
CA ASN A 389 -22.81 -24.77 -7.73
C ASN A 389 -21.45 -24.23 -7.23
N PHE A 390 -21.48 -23.45 -6.13
CA PHE A 390 -20.50 -23.65 -5.11
C PHE A 390 -20.59 -25.09 -4.50
N PRO A 391 -21.36 -26.01 -5.07
CA PRO A 391 -21.88 -27.17 -4.39
C PRO A 391 -20.84 -28.17 -4.06
N GLU A 392 -19.97 -28.40 -4.97
CA GLU A 392 -18.97 -29.45 -4.77
C GLU A 392 -17.85 -29.03 -3.83
N MET A 393 -17.79 -27.73 -3.55
CA MET A 393 -16.79 -27.16 -2.68
C MET A 393 -17.22 -27.08 -1.22
N VAL A 394 -18.53 -27.05 -0.98
CA VAL A 394 -19.11 -26.93 0.36
C VAL A 394 -19.45 -28.29 0.96
N SER A 395 -19.69 -29.30 0.14
CA SER A 395 -20.15 -30.58 0.64
C SER A 395 -19.20 -31.73 0.35
N ASN A 396 -18.13 -31.82 1.08
CA ASN A 396 -17.47 -33.12 1.31
C ASN A 396 -18.20 -33.96 2.36
N GLY A 397 -19.50 -33.82 2.51
CA GLY A 397 -20.28 -34.67 3.40
C GLY A 397 -19.96 -34.58 4.89
N THR A 398 -19.08 -33.72 5.32
CA THR A 398 -18.71 -33.45 6.69
C THR A 398 -18.57 -31.93 6.89
N ASN A 399 -19.65 -31.31 7.16
CA ASN A 399 -19.88 -30.02 7.83
C ASN A 399 -18.75 -28.94 7.78
N GLY A 400 -17.98 -28.84 6.71
CA GLY A 400 -16.90 -27.88 6.67
C GLY A 400 -16.79 -27.18 5.32
N ILE A 401 -16.92 -25.88 5.33
CA ILE A 401 -16.56 -25.01 4.20
C ILE A 401 -15.03 -24.84 4.25
N SER A 402 -14.37 -25.20 3.17
CA SER A 402 -12.94 -24.94 3.06
C SER A 402 -12.73 -23.51 2.60
N ASN A 403 -12.05 -22.70 3.39
CA ASN A 403 -11.71 -21.32 3.05
C ASN A 403 -10.74 -21.21 1.89
N THR A 404 -9.87 -22.20 1.74
CA THR A 404 -8.95 -22.36 0.60
C THR A 404 -9.64 -22.48 -0.73
N LEU A 405 -10.87 -22.95 -0.77
CA LEU A 405 -11.53 -23.27 -2.02
C LEU A 405 -11.88 -22.04 -2.85
N ASN A 406 -12.07 -20.88 -2.23
CA ASN A 406 -12.32 -19.66 -3.01
C ASN A 406 -11.04 -19.02 -3.52
N ALA A 407 -10.01 -19.02 -2.72
CA ALA A 407 -8.68 -18.66 -3.19
C ALA A 407 -8.30 -19.59 -4.37
N ASP A 408 -8.50 -20.91 -4.23
CA ASP A 408 -8.27 -21.88 -5.29
C ASP A 408 -9.18 -21.68 -6.52
N ARG A 409 -10.39 -21.16 -6.37
CA ARG A 409 -11.25 -20.84 -7.52
C ARG A 409 -10.84 -19.59 -8.25
N ILE A 410 -10.53 -18.52 -7.56
CA ILE A 410 -9.99 -17.31 -8.19
C ILE A 410 -8.66 -17.66 -8.86
N TRP A 411 -7.86 -18.48 -8.21
CA TRP A 411 -6.63 -19.04 -8.77
C TRP A 411 -6.90 -19.94 -9.99
N ALA A 412 -7.82 -20.89 -9.90
CA ALA A 412 -8.20 -21.76 -11.01
C ALA A 412 -8.81 -20.98 -12.17
N MET A 413 -9.52 -19.89 -11.89
CA MET A 413 -9.99 -18.96 -12.93
C MET A 413 -8.82 -18.23 -13.58
N ALA A 414 -7.87 -17.74 -12.81
CA ALA A 414 -6.67 -17.11 -13.34
C ALA A 414 -5.87 -18.08 -14.21
N GLU A 415 -5.77 -19.35 -13.83
CA GLU A 415 -5.18 -20.43 -14.64
C GLU A 415 -5.99 -20.73 -15.92
N THR A 416 -7.33 -20.78 -15.81
CA THR A 416 -8.21 -21.09 -16.95
C THR A 416 -8.22 -19.97 -17.97
N LEU A 417 -8.12 -18.72 -17.53
CA LEU A 417 -8.03 -17.55 -18.40
C LEU A 417 -6.67 -17.43 -19.11
N GLY A 418 -5.74 -18.36 -18.86
CA GLY A 418 -4.52 -18.58 -19.62
C GLY A 418 -3.53 -17.42 -19.52
N ASN A 419 -3.49 -16.55 -20.50
CA ASN A 419 -2.50 -15.45 -20.57
C ASN A 419 -2.67 -14.34 -19.52
N ASN A 420 -3.68 -14.42 -18.66
CA ASN A 420 -4.00 -13.41 -17.64
C ASN A 420 -3.56 -13.80 -16.23
N TYR A 421 -2.77 -14.86 -16.10
CA TYR A 421 -2.33 -15.36 -14.80
C TYR A 421 -1.65 -14.28 -13.94
N GLY A 422 -0.79 -13.45 -14.53
CA GLY A 422 -0.14 -12.33 -13.85
C GLY A 422 -1.06 -11.13 -13.53
N ASN A 423 -2.31 -11.16 -14.01
CA ASN A 423 -3.28 -10.07 -13.89
C ASN A 423 -4.36 -10.34 -12.83
N LEU A 424 -4.42 -11.57 -12.33
CA LEU A 424 -5.26 -11.98 -11.21
C LEU A 424 -4.49 -12.99 -10.36
N TYR A 425 -4.33 -12.71 -9.08
CA TYR A 425 -3.56 -13.54 -8.16
C TYR A 425 -4.20 -13.54 -6.77
N VAL A 426 -4.09 -14.64 -6.03
CA VAL A 426 -4.60 -14.75 -4.67
C VAL A 426 -3.46 -15.04 -3.71
N ILE A 427 -3.36 -14.21 -2.68
CA ILE A 427 -2.39 -14.32 -1.61
C ILE A 427 -3.10 -14.88 -0.39
N SER A 428 -2.56 -15.92 0.20
CA SER A 428 -3.06 -16.59 1.40
C SER A 428 -2.07 -16.47 2.55
N ALA A 429 -2.51 -16.83 3.75
CA ALA A 429 -1.64 -16.97 4.90
C ALA A 429 -0.48 -17.95 4.58
N PRO A 430 0.75 -17.65 4.97
CA PRO A 430 1.89 -18.50 4.70
C PRO A 430 1.88 -19.75 5.58
N ASP A 431 2.39 -20.86 5.04
CA ASP A 431 2.76 -22.05 5.80
C ASP A 431 4.11 -21.78 6.48
N GLU A 432 4.06 -21.34 7.74
CA GLU A 432 5.26 -20.90 8.47
C GLU A 432 6.11 -22.09 8.95
N ASN A 433 5.50 -23.27 9.14
CA ASN A 433 6.19 -24.47 9.63
C ASN A 433 6.69 -25.37 8.49
N GLY A 434 6.25 -25.15 7.26
CA GLY A 434 6.69 -25.87 6.05
C GLY A 434 6.13 -27.29 5.95
N ASP A 435 5.02 -27.62 6.63
CA ASP A 435 4.43 -28.96 6.60
C ASP A 435 3.44 -29.16 5.42
N GLY A 436 3.16 -28.12 4.66
CA GLY A 436 2.27 -28.09 3.50
C GLY A 436 0.81 -27.74 3.83
N GLU A 437 0.53 -27.40 5.08
CA GLU A 437 -0.80 -27.00 5.55
C GLU A 437 -0.69 -25.81 6.50
N VAL A 438 -1.58 -24.81 6.40
CA VAL A 438 -1.69 -23.74 7.39
C VAL A 438 -2.70 -24.16 8.46
N ASN A 439 -2.25 -24.21 9.70
CA ASN A 439 -3.03 -24.74 10.83
C ASN A 439 -3.16 -23.69 11.94
N PHE A 440 -4.38 -23.39 12.33
CA PHE A 440 -4.66 -22.63 13.54
C PHE A 440 -5.23 -23.57 14.60
N THR A 441 -4.72 -23.52 15.82
CA THR A 441 -5.15 -24.41 16.90
C THR A 441 -6.54 -24.07 17.42
N ASP A 442 -7.27 -25.07 17.93
CA ASP A 442 -8.70 -25.03 18.34
C ASP A 442 -9.03 -24.09 19.51
N TYR A 443 -8.27 -23.06 19.75
CA TYR A 443 -8.45 -22.18 20.89
C TYR A 443 -9.54 -21.11 20.74
N TRP A 444 -10.24 -21.13 19.64
CA TRP A 444 -11.19 -20.09 19.25
C TRP A 444 -12.62 -20.29 19.75
N ASN A 445 -12.83 -21.02 20.81
CA ASN A 445 -14.15 -21.10 21.44
C ASN A 445 -14.65 -19.73 21.97
N ASN A 446 -13.89 -18.68 21.80
CA ASN A 446 -14.26 -17.31 22.13
C ASN A 446 -14.24 -16.44 20.87
N THR A 447 -15.42 -16.13 20.38
CA THR A 447 -15.73 -15.37 19.18
C THR A 447 -15.44 -13.86 19.29
N GLU A 448 -14.49 -13.41 20.08
CA GLU A 448 -14.42 -12.03 20.54
C GLU A 448 -13.22 -11.24 20.01
N TYR A 449 -12.40 -11.81 19.11
CA TYR A 449 -11.12 -11.22 18.71
C TYR A 449 -11.06 -10.90 17.22
N HIS A 450 -12.02 -10.12 16.77
CA HIS A 450 -12.09 -9.84 15.36
C HIS A 450 -11.94 -8.35 15.11
N TYR A 451 -10.91 -8.04 14.35
CA TYR A 451 -10.73 -6.71 13.80
C TYR A 451 -11.80 -6.47 12.74
N ARG A 452 -12.92 -5.86 13.14
CA ARG A 452 -13.87 -5.19 12.26
C ARG A 452 -14.23 -5.93 10.96
N SER A 453 -14.56 -7.20 11.01
CA SER A 453 -14.88 -8.02 9.83
C SER A 453 -13.68 -8.46 8.98
N HIS A 454 -12.48 -8.30 9.46
CA HIS A 454 -11.31 -8.80 8.75
C HIS A 454 -11.13 -10.31 8.90
N CYS A 455 -10.53 -10.92 7.89
CA CYS A 455 -10.30 -12.34 7.81
C CYS A 455 -8.85 -12.70 8.20
N ILE A 456 -8.42 -13.93 7.91
CA ILE A 456 -7.07 -14.40 8.21
C ILE A 456 -6.03 -13.46 7.62
N SER A 457 -6.08 -13.20 6.31
CA SER A 457 -5.21 -12.23 5.64
C SER A 457 -6.02 -11.03 5.20
N THR A 458 -5.56 -9.82 5.56
CA THR A 458 -6.31 -8.57 5.38
C THR A 458 -5.39 -7.35 5.31
N MET A 459 -5.96 -6.18 5.11
CA MET A 459 -5.29 -4.87 5.08
C MET A 459 -4.11 -4.83 4.10
N PRO A 460 -4.34 -5.16 2.81
CA PRO A 460 -3.27 -5.09 1.83
C PRO A 460 -2.85 -3.65 1.56
N GLY A 461 -1.53 -3.43 1.51
CA GLY A 461 -0.91 -2.26 0.95
C GLY A 461 -0.17 -2.64 -0.34
N ILE A 462 -0.43 -1.96 -1.45
CA ILE A 462 0.25 -2.20 -2.72
C ILE A 462 1.18 -1.05 -3.09
N SER A 463 2.38 -1.37 -3.55
CA SER A 463 3.37 -0.41 -4.03
C SER A 463 4.00 -0.89 -5.31
N VAL A 464 4.22 0.02 -6.26
CA VAL A 464 4.86 -0.27 -7.54
C VAL A 464 5.97 0.74 -7.80
N ASP A 465 7.12 0.29 -8.33
CA ASP A 465 8.22 1.18 -8.72
C ASP A 465 8.16 1.57 -10.20
N GLU A 466 9.10 2.40 -10.61
CA GLU A 466 9.21 2.90 -11.97
C GLU A 466 9.55 1.84 -13.02
N GLN A 467 10.04 0.67 -12.60
CA GLN A 467 10.35 -0.47 -13.47
C GLN A 467 9.19 -1.46 -13.58
N GLY A 468 8.19 -1.33 -12.70
CA GLY A 468 7.06 -2.27 -12.62
C GLY A 468 7.27 -3.42 -11.63
N ASN A 469 8.33 -3.37 -10.81
CA ASN A 469 8.43 -4.22 -9.64
C ASN A 469 7.37 -3.80 -8.63
N MET A 470 6.85 -4.75 -7.88
CA MET A 470 5.73 -4.50 -6.98
C MET A 470 5.84 -5.31 -5.71
N ILE A 471 5.37 -4.73 -4.61
CA ILE A 471 5.10 -5.47 -3.38
C ILE A 471 3.63 -5.34 -2.99
N ILE A 472 3.15 -6.36 -2.27
CA ILE A 472 1.90 -6.31 -1.51
C ILE A 472 2.23 -6.69 -0.07
N ALA A 473 2.13 -5.72 0.83
CA ALA A 473 2.25 -5.94 2.27
C ALA A 473 0.87 -6.19 2.87
N TYR A 474 0.75 -7.06 3.86
CA TYR A 474 -0.54 -7.40 4.45
C TYR A 474 -0.39 -7.91 5.88
N SER A 475 -1.47 -7.80 6.65
CA SER A 475 -1.57 -8.40 7.98
C SER A 475 -2.19 -9.80 7.85
N THR A 476 -1.59 -10.79 8.47
CA THR A 476 -2.13 -12.17 8.50
C THR A 476 -1.90 -12.84 9.85
N LEU A 477 -2.78 -13.75 10.22
CA LEU A 477 -2.57 -14.57 11.41
C LEU A 477 -1.35 -15.46 11.24
N SER A 478 -0.46 -15.46 12.22
CA SER A 478 0.68 -16.35 12.28
C SER A 478 0.25 -17.74 12.75
N GLU A 479 0.70 -18.76 12.06
CA GLU A 479 0.49 -20.14 12.47
C GLU A 479 1.28 -20.49 13.75
N LEU A 480 2.48 -19.94 13.89
CA LEU A 480 3.43 -20.29 14.96
C LEU A 480 3.33 -19.39 16.20
N ARG A 481 2.84 -18.17 16.05
CA ARG A 481 2.80 -17.20 17.14
C ARG A 481 1.48 -17.26 17.89
N VAL A 482 1.50 -17.84 19.05
CA VAL A 482 0.31 -18.06 19.89
C VAL A 482 0.50 -17.42 21.24
N ASN A 483 -0.46 -16.60 21.65
CA ASN A 483 -0.55 -16.14 23.03
C ASN A 483 -1.05 -17.29 23.91
N ASN A 484 -0.14 -17.90 24.65
CA ASN A 484 -0.44 -19.07 25.48
C ASN A 484 -1.42 -18.79 26.63
N GLU A 485 -1.53 -17.54 27.10
CA GLU A 485 -2.46 -17.18 28.19
C GLU A 485 -3.89 -17.03 27.68
N ALA A 486 -4.05 -16.45 26.50
CA ALA A 486 -5.34 -16.19 25.89
C ALA A 486 -5.70 -17.23 24.81
N ALA A 487 -4.74 -18.07 24.41
CA ALA A 487 -4.90 -19.09 23.37
C ALA A 487 -5.31 -18.52 22.00
N HIS A 488 -4.71 -17.40 21.59
CA HIS A 488 -4.95 -16.70 20.32
C HIS A 488 -3.69 -16.63 19.49
N HIS A 489 -3.86 -16.63 18.18
CA HIS A 489 -2.79 -16.37 17.23
C HIS A 489 -2.58 -14.87 17.04
N TYR A 490 -1.34 -14.43 17.13
CA TYR A 490 -0.96 -13.05 16.78
C TYR A 490 -0.98 -12.85 15.27
N ARG A 491 -1.20 -11.63 14.85
CA ARG A 491 -1.00 -11.21 13.46
C ARG A 491 0.44 -10.79 13.23
N SER A 492 0.92 -11.03 12.03
CA SER A 492 2.24 -10.63 11.55
C SER A 492 2.10 -9.83 10.26
N CYS A 493 3.09 -8.99 9.96
CA CYS A 493 3.20 -8.32 8.66
C CYS A 493 3.98 -9.18 7.68
N TYR A 494 3.34 -9.50 6.57
CA TYR A 494 3.98 -10.21 5.45
C TYR A 494 4.01 -9.34 4.20
N VAL A 495 5.00 -9.60 3.36
CA VAL A 495 5.13 -9.00 2.03
C VAL A 495 5.28 -10.11 1.00
N THR A 496 4.44 -10.12 -0.01
CA THR A 496 4.70 -10.82 -1.26
C THR A 496 5.16 -9.83 -2.32
N ALA A 497 5.91 -10.31 -3.32
CA ALA A 497 6.48 -9.44 -4.32
C ALA A 497 6.31 -10.02 -5.72
N ARG A 498 6.29 -9.13 -6.70
CA ARG A 498 6.23 -9.45 -8.13
C ARG A 498 7.27 -8.62 -8.85
N ASP A 499 8.16 -9.26 -9.60
CA ASP A 499 9.15 -8.55 -10.37
C ASP A 499 8.57 -7.93 -11.67
N TYR A 500 9.35 -7.08 -12.33
CA TYR A 500 8.95 -6.40 -13.57
C TYR A 500 8.61 -7.36 -14.72
N THR A 501 9.07 -8.62 -14.68
CA THR A 501 8.72 -9.63 -15.67
C THR A 501 7.33 -10.23 -15.46
N GLY A 502 6.73 -9.97 -14.30
CA GLY A 502 5.45 -10.49 -13.87
C GLY A 502 5.53 -11.75 -13.02
N ALA A 503 6.72 -12.20 -12.65
CA ALA A 503 6.90 -13.37 -11.80
C ALA A 503 6.57 -13.03 -10.33
N TRP A 504 5.74 -13.86 -9.72
CA TRP A 504 5.40 -13.78 -8.30
C TRP A 504 6.36 -14.62 -7.44
N TYR A 505 6.70 -14.09 -6.27
CA TYR A 505 7.49 -14.75 -5.24
C TYR A 505 6.57 -15.14 -4.09
N GLU A 506 6.13 -16.40 -4.09
CA GLU A 506 5.03 -16.92 -3.27
C GLU A 506 5.38 -17.05 -1.78
N ASN A 507 6.65 -17.27 -1.45
CA ASN A 507 7.10 -17.52 -0.07
C ASN A 507 7.19 -16.25 0.77
N GLY A 508 6.29 -15.34 0.68
CA GLY A 508 6.21 -14.08 1.41
C GLY A 508 7.36 -13.77 2.40
N ILE A 509 7.70 -12.53 2.53
CA ILE A 509 8.71 -12.06 3.48
C ILE A 509 7.98 -11.67 4.76
N ASN A 510 8.26 -12.32 5.90
CA ASN A 510 7.73 -11.88 7.19
C ASN A 510 8.57 -10.71 7.72
N LEU A 511 7.98 -9.51 7.77
CA LEU A 511 8.65 -8.31 8.28
C LEU A 511 8.77 -8.29 9.80
N SER A 512 7.84 -8.94 10.48
CA SER A 512 7.77 -8.99 11.96
C SER A 512 8.26 -10.33 12.54
N ARG A 513 9.28 -10.94 11.93
CA ARG A 513 9.72 -12.31 12.27
C ARG A 513 10.75 -12.42 13.40
N ASP A 514 11.35 -11.34 13.80
CA ASP A 514 12.44 -11.37 14.77
C ASP A 514 11.94 -11.50 16.21
N PHE A 515 12.89 -11.66 17.13
CA PHE A 515 12.59 -11.83 18.55
C PHE A 515 11.84 -10.62 19.17
N MET A 516 12.01 -9.43 18.63
CA MET A 516 11.35 -8.24 19.16
C MET A 516 9.84 -8.26 18.94
N HIS A 517 9.40 -8.96 17.90
CA HIS A 517 7.99 -9.05 17.48
C HIS A 517 7.32 -10.39 17.90
N GLU A 518 8.03 -11.26 18.63
CA GLU A 518 7.55 -12.64 18.90
C GLU A 518 6.23 -12.70 19.68
N MET A 519 5.96 -11.70 20.51
CA MET A 519 4.78 -11.62 21.37
C MET A 519 3.93 -10.40 21.06
N SER A 520 3.92 -9.97 19.83
CA SER A 520 3.28 -8.73 19.41
C SER A 520 2.25 -8.98 18.31
N GLU A 521 1.19 -8.18 18.34
CA GLU A 521 0.11 -8.15 17.34
C GLU A 521 0.39 -7.05 16.33
N VAL A 522 0.53 -7.40 15.06
CA VAL A 522 0.75 -6.46 13.97
C VAL A 522 -0.55 -6.16 13.25
N TYR A 523 -0.90 -4.88 13.16
CA TYR A 523 -2.11 -4.41 12.51
C TYR A 523 -1.88 -3.10 11.75
N SER A 524 -2.90 -2.60 11.04
CA SER A 524 -2.85 -1.32 10.32
C SER A 524 -1.70 -1.24 9.29
N VAL A 525 -1.54 -2.31 8.50
CA VAL A 525 -0.52 -2.36 7.44
C VAL A 525 -0.90 -1.44 6.29
N THR A 526 0.06 -0.67 5.81
CA THR A 526 -0.07 0.18 4.62
C THR A 526 1.27 0.37 3.93
N THR A 527 1.25 0.80 2.67
CA THR A 527 2.44 1.11 1.88
C THR A 527 2.37 2.51 1.29
N ALA A 528 3.51 3.05 0.90
CA ALA A 528 3.52 4.07 -0.13
C ALA A 528 3.04 3.46 -1.44
N SER A 529 2.15 4.11 -2.18
CA SER A 529 1.68 3.57 -3.47
C SER A 529 2.76 3.55 -4.56
N GLN A 530 3.84 4.31 -4.37
CA GLN A 530 4.98 4.38 -5.27
C GLN A 530 6.26 4.00 -4.53
N GLY A 531 6.97 2.97 -5.02
CA GLY A 531 8.34 2.66 -4.69
C GLY A 531 9.32 3.44 -5.56
N SER A 532 10.60 3.31 -5.32
CA SER A 532 11.66 3.93 -6.12
C SER A 532 12.90 3.05 -6.15
N ASN A 533 13.41 2.78 -7.35
CA ASN A 533 14.65 1.99 -7.55
C ASN A 533 14.62 0.60 -6.88
N GLY A 534 13.47 -0.07 -6.85
CA GLY A 534 13.31 -1.36 -6.17
C GLY A 534 13.25 -1.29 -4.65
N GLU A 535 13.13 -0.09 -4.08
CA GLU A 535 12.92 0.16 -2.65
C GLU A 535 11.46 0.54 -2.39
N PHE A 536 10.85 -0.06 -1.37
CA PHE A 536 9.46 0.11 -1.02
C PHE A 536 9.30 0.40 0.46
N TRP A 537 8.43 1.35 0.81
CA TRP A 537 8.10 1.65 2.19
C TRP A 537 6.80 0.99 2.63
N VAL A 538 6.90 0.27 3.75
CA VAL A 538 5.78 -0.32 4.48
C VAL A 538 5.67 0.35 5.83
N MET A 539 4.47 0.59 6.30
CA MET A 539 4.20 1.04 7.67
C MET A 539 3.17 0.11 8.31
N TYR A 540 3.37 -0.20 9.58
CA TYR A 540 2.40 -0.97 10.37
C TYR A 540 2.42 -0.53 11.84
N SER A 541 1.35 -0.84 12.57
CA SER A 541 1.28 -0.68 14.01
C SER A 541 1.45 -2.01 14.71
N GLU A 542 2.01 -1.98 15.92
CA GLU A 542 2.27 -3.15 16.75
C GLU A 542 2.05 -2.83 18.21
N ASP A 543 1.45 -3.77 18.95
CA ASP A 543 1.42 -3.76 20.40
C ASP A 543 1.50 -5.18 21.00
N ASP A 544 1.49 -5.31 22.33
CA ASP A 544 1.56 -6.59 23.04
C ASP A 544 0.18 -7.23 23.28
N LYS A 545 -0.90 -6.62 22.76
CA LYS A 545 -2.28 -7.07 22.94
C LYS A 545 -2.97 -7.38 21.64
N ILE A 546 -3.65 -8.50 21.60
CA ILE A 546 -4.49 -8.86 20.49
C ILE A 546 -5.75 -8.00 20.49
N GLY A 547 -6.09 -7.40 19.34
CA GLY A 547 -7.27 -6.59 19.13
C GLY A 547 -7.05 -5.09 19.35
N LEU A 548 -8.10 -4.31 19.13
CA LEU A 548 -8.08 -2.86 19.27
C LEU A 548 -8.81 -2.43 20.55
N TYR A 549 -8.20 -1.55 21.33
CA TYR A 549 -8.86 -0.92 22.48
C TYR A 549 -10.15 -0.20 22.06
N LEU A 550 -10.12 0.49 20.91
CA LEU A 550 -11.22 1.29 20.40
C LEU A 550 -12.31 0.48 19.69
N ASP A 551 -12.09 -0.77 19.37
CA ASP A 551 -13.11 -1.64 18.75
C ASP A 551 -13.98 -2.36 19.77
N PHE A 552 -14.23 -1.72 20.85
CA PHE A 552 -15.05 -2.23 21.93
C PHE A 552 -16.51 -2.40 21.49
N ASN A 553 -17.00 -3.62 21.44
CA ASN A 553 -18.39 -3.92 21.19
C ASN A 553 -19.28 -3.42 22.34
N GLY A 554 -19.64 -2.15 22.32
CA GLY A 554 -20.73 -1.48 23.03
C GLY A 554 -21.02 -1.83 24.50
N PRO A 555 -21.86 -1.00 25.17
CA PRO A 555 -22.07 -1.05 26.62
C PRO A 555 -22.85 -2.26 27.16
N ASN A 556 -23.19 -3.23 26.32
CA ASN A 556 -23.97 -4.43 26.72
C ASN A 556 -23.17 -5.72 26.79
N THR A 557 -21.89 -5.68 26.52
CA THR A 557 -21.06 -6.87 26.74
C THR A 557 -20.64 -6.92 28.20
N SER A 558 -21.41 -7.62 29.01
CA SER A 558 -20.98 -8.20 30.27
C SER A 558 -19.89 -9.29 30.05
N SER A 559 -19.28 -9.31 28.88
CA SER A 559 -18.17 -10.17 28.54
C SER A 559 -16.87 -9.49 28.95
N PRO A 560 -16.06 -10.12 29.78
CA PRO A 560 -14.77 -9.59 30.21
C PRO A 560 -13.70 -9.61 29.13
N ASN A 561 -14.06 -9.93 27.92
CA ASN A 561 -13.17 -10.19 26.80
C ASN A 561 -13.34 -9.13 25.70
N SER A 562 -13.25 -7.86 26.05
CA SER A 562 -12.87 -6.86 25.07
C SER A 562 -11.48 -7.23 24.53
N ASN A 563 -11.26 -7.08 23.26
CA ASN A 563 -10.11 -7.57 22.55
C ASN A 563 -8.78 -7.25 23.23
N ASN A 564 -8.64 -6.11 23.80
CA ASN A 564 -7.48 -5.64 24.54
C ASN A 564 -7.70 -5.70 26.06
N GLY A 565 -8.67 -6.47 26.56
CA GLY A 565 -9.00 -6.50 28.00
C GLY A 565 -9.47 -5.15 28.55
N GLY A 566 -9.80 -4.16 27.68
CA GLY A 566 -10.12 -2.78 28.08
C GLY A 566 -8.90 -2.01 28.58
N VAL A 567 -7.70 -2.46 28.28
CA VAL A 567 -6.43 -1.81 28.67
C VAL A 567 -5.95 -0.95 27.54
N LEU A 568 -5.75 0.34 27.82
CA LEU A 568 -5.08 1.24 26.91
C LEU A 568 -3.60 0.85 26.84
N THR A 569 -3.14 0.50 25.64
CA THR A 569 -1.75 0.13 25.37
C THR A 569 -1.01 1.22 24.62
N GLU A 570 0.28 1.13 24.65
CA GLU A 570 1.15 1.87 23.77
C GLU A 570 1.35 1.06 22.51
N ASN A 571 1.05 1.67 21.37
CA ASN A 571 1.24 1.09 20.04
C ASN A 571 2.49 1.69 19.42
N TYR A 572 3.33 0.85 18.88
CA TYR A 572 4.54 1.22 18.17
C TYR A 572 4.24 1.25 16.67
N ILE A 573 4.55 2.37 16.03
CA ILE A 573 4.43 2.51 14.57
C ILE A 573 5.81 2.30 13.97
N TYR A 574 5.92 1.31 13.09
CA TYR A 574 7.15 0.99 12.38
C TYR A 574 7.08 1.46 10.94
N GLY A 575 8.19 1.99 10.44
CA GLY A 575 8.47 2.20 9.03
C GLY A 575 9.54 1.22 8.58
N VAL A 576 9.24 0.42 7.56
CA VAL A 576 10.15 -0.62 7.08
C VAL A 576 10.45 -0.38 5.61
N LYS A 577 11.75 -0.35 5.27
CA LYS A 577 12.19 -0.32 3.88
C LYS A 577 12.42 -1.75 3.39
N VAL A 578 11.65 -2.15 2.38
CA VAL A 578 11.72 -3.48 1.77
C VAL A 578 12.44 -3.37 0.42
N ILE A 579 13.45 -4.21 0.22
CA ILE A 579 14.21 -4.32 -1.03
C ILE A 579 14.15 -5.78 -1.49
N PRO A 580 13.16 -6.18 -2.30
CA PRO A 580 12.95 -7.58 -2.68
C PRO A 580 14.18 -8.26 -3.31
N ALA A 581 14.98 -7.50 -4.04
CA ALA A 581 16.23 -8.01 -4.65
C ALA A 581 17.26 -8.52 -3.64
N LEU A 582 17.19 -8.07 -2.38
CA LEU A 582 18.08 -8.54 -1.31
C LEU A 582 17.51 -9.74 -0.53
N GLU A 583 16.19 -9.94 -0.63
CA GLU A 583 15.43 -10.89 0.20
C GLU A 583 15.03 -12.16 -0.55
N LEU A 584 14.81 -12.06 -1.86
CA LEU A 584 14.20 -13.10 -2.65
C LEU A 584 15.23 -13.72 -3.61
N GLU A 585 15.45 -15.02 -3.48
CA GLU A 585 16.31 -15.76 -4.39
C GLU A 585 15.68 -15.80 -5.79
N GLY A 586 16.48 -15.46 -6.79
CA GLY A 586 16.05 -15.46 -8.19
C GLY A 586 15.28 -14.20 -8.62
N TRP A 587 15.26 -13.16 -7.79
CA TRP A 587 14.67 -11.87 -8.17
C TRP A 587 15.25 -11.35 -9.49
N SER A 588 14.35 -11.05 -10.44
CA SER A 588 14.74 -10.51 -11.74
C SER A 588 15.01 -9.00 -11.60
N VAL A 589 16.25 -8.61 -11.92
CA VAL A 589 16.64 -7.20 -11.97
C VAL A 589 16.75 -6.80 -13.44
N GLU A 590 16.01 -5.75 -13.83
CA GLU A 590 16.22 -5.16 -15.15
C GLU A 590 17.61 -4.53 -15.19
N GLU A 591 18.50 -5.07 -16.05
CA GLU A 591 19.73 -4.35 -16.39
C GLU A 591 19.30 -3.07 -17.12
N GLN A 592 19.24 -1.96 -16.40
CA GLN A 592 19.16 -0.67 -17.05
C GLN A 592 20.41 -0.52 -17.94
N GLU A 593 20.23 -0.68 -19.24
CA GLU A 593 21.25 -0.22 -20.18
C GLU A 593 21.48 1.25 -19.87
N ALA A 594 22.64 1.54 -19.31
CA ALA A 594 23.01 2.90 -18.97
C ALA A 594 22.83 3.77 -20.24
N ILE A 595 21.90 4.70 -20.17
CA ILE A 595 21.63 5.58 -21.33
C ILE A 595 22.88 6.37 -21.61
N ASN A 596 23.44 6.17 -22.80
CA ASN A 596 24.58 6.96 -23.24
C ASN A 596 24.18 8.45 -23.29
N PRO A 597 24.67 9.28 -22.37
CA PRO A 597 24.29 10.70 -22.33
C PRO A 597 24.82 11.49 -23.53
N MET A 598 25.71 10.89 -24.34
CA MET A 598 26.33 11.52 -25.51
C MET A 598 25.88 10.82 -26.80
N THR A 599 24.91 11.40 -27.51
CA THR A 599 24.40 10.84 -28.77
C THR A 599 25.33 11.10 -29.94
N SER A 600 26.11 12.16 -29.89
CA SER A 600 27.18 12.44 -30.86
C SER A 600 28.23 13.35 -30.27
N THR A 601 29.49 13.16 -30.71
CA THR A 601 30.63 14.01 -30.35
C THR A 601 31.46 14.28 -31.55
N ARG A 602 31.97 15.51 -31.68
CA ARG A 602 32.93 15.88 -32.72
C ARG A 602 33.89 16.99 -32.27
N VAL A 603 35.04 17.09 -32.93
CA VAL A 603 36.03 18.11 -32.65
C VAL A 603 36.39 18.86 -33.91
N TYR A 604 36.54 20.21 -33.79
CA TYR A 604 36.95 21.08 -34.88
C TYR A 604 37.57 22.40 -34.38
N PRO A 605 38.43 23.06 -35.20
CA PRO A 605 38.97 22.56 -36.46
C PRO A 605 39.97 21.41 -36.23
N ASN A 606 40.13 20.52 -37.17
CA ASN A 606 41.14 19.52 -37.17
C ASN A 606 41.84 19.48 -38.55
N PRO A 607 43.06 19.90 -38.66
CA PRO A 607 44.03 20.35 -37.63
C PRO A 607 43.64 21.69 -36.95
N ALA A 608 44.01 21.81 -35.64
CA ALA A 608 43.79 23.00 -34.82
C ALA A 608 45.15 23.70 -34.51
N SER A 609 45.12 25.00 -34.16
CA SER A 609 46.30 25.75 -33.75
C SER A 609 46.22 26.20 -32.30
N ASP A 610 45.26 27.04 -31.95
CA ASP A 610 45.17 27.63 -30.61
C ASP A 610 44.00 27.14 -29.82
N VAL A 611 42.89 26.81 -30.50
CA VAL A 611 41.61 26.40 -29.86
C VAL A 611 41.04 25.19 -30.58
N LEU A 612 40.63 24.19 -29.78
CA LEU A 612 39.85 23.05 -30.23
C LEU A 612 38.43 23.17 -29.67
N ASN A 613 37.42 23.13 -30.55
CA ASN A 613 36.04 23.04 -30.15
C ASN A 613 35.63 21.58 -30.04
N ILE A 614 35.00 21.24 -28.92
CA ILE A 614 34.39 19.95 -28.69
C ILE A 614 32.90 20.15 -28.68
N GLU A 615 32.22 19.54 -29.61
CA GLU A 615 30.77 19.57 -29.71
C GLU A 615 30.20 18.23 -29.29
N VAL A 616 29.24 18.28 -28.38
CA VAL A 616 28.56 17.11 -27.84
C VAL A 616 27.07 17.32 -27.91
N ASN A 617 26.34 16.41 -28.51
CA ASN A 617 24.89 16.35 -28.40
C ASN A 617 24.52 15.47 -27.22
N ALA A 618 24.04 16.06 -26.13
CA ALA A 618 23.68 15.38 -24.91
C ALA A 618 22.18 15.02 -24.89
N SER A 619 21.87 13.76 -24.58
CA SER A 619 20.48 13.28 -24.41
C SER A 619 19.86 13.79 -23.10
N GLN A 620 20.69 14.06 -22.09
CA GLN A 620 20.28 14.62 -20.79
C GLN A 620 21.38 15.53 -20.23
N ALA A 621 20.99 16.37 -19.27
CA ALA A 621 21.95 17.20 -18.54
C ALA A 621 22.85 16.31 -17.66
N SER A 622 24.17 16.53 -17.72
CA SER A 622 25.16 15.76 -16.95
C SER A 622 26.45 16.52 -16.73
N GLU A 623 27.24 16.10 -15.74
CA GLU A 623 28.64 16.49 -15.64
C GLU A 623 29.46 15.62 -16.59
N MET A 624 30.39 16.25 -17.31
CA MET A 624 31.21 15.63 -18.31
C MET A 624 32.68 15.98 -18.09
N SER A 625 33.56 14.98 -18.14
CA SER A 625 35.00 15.21 -18.12
C SER A 625 35.61 15.18 -19.52
N ILE A 626 36.48 16.13 -19.81
CA ILE A 626 37.23 16.23 -21.05
C ILE A 626 38.70 16.08 -20.72
N SER A 627 39.36 15.06 -21.28
CA SER A 627 40.77 14.78 -21.08
C SER A 627 41.51 14.74 -22.41
N VAL A 628 42.70 15.36 -22.49
CA VAL A 628 43.55 15.33 -23.67
C VAL A 628 44.81 14.51 -23.38
N TYR A 629 45.14 13.62 -24.30
CA TYR A 629 46.30 12.77 -24.21
C TYR A 629 47.22 12.95 -25.43
N ASN A 630 48.53 12.88 -25.17
CA ASN A 630 49.50 12.78 -26.26
C ASN A 630 49.61 11.35 -26.82
N ILE A 631 50.39 11.12 -27.86
CA ILE A 631 50.59 9.80 -28.50
C ILE A 631 51.18 8.74 -27.57
N MET A 632 51.80 9.12 -26.45
CA MET A 632 52.32 8.21 -25.42
C MET A 632 51.28 7.86 -24.34
N GLY A 633 50.04 8.35 -24.48
CA GLY A 633 48.98 8.13 -23.49
C GLY A 633 49.08 9.00 -22.23
N GLN A 634 49.96 9.99 -22.21
CA GLN A 634 50.10 10.89 -21.06
C GLN A 634 48.96 11.96 -21.14
N ASN A 635 48.27 12.12 -20.02
CA ASN A 635 47.26 13.16 -19.89
C ASN A 635 47.97 14.53 -19.82
N VAL A 636 47.64 15.42 -20.78
CA VAL A 636 48.23 16.75 -20.91
C VAL A 636 47.21 17.87 -20.56
N MET A 637 45.92 17.54 -20.46
CA MET A 637 44.88 18.44 -20.06
C MET A 637 43.66 17.65 -19.52
N ASN A 638 43.03 18.20 -18.47
CA ASN A 638 41.79 17.66 -17.92
C ASN A 638 40.86 18.81 -17.47
N GLN A 639 39.56 18.72 -17.80
CA GLN A 639 38.55 19.71 -17.43
C GLN A 639 37.19 19.03 -17.23
N ASN A 640 36.49 19.39 -16.16
CA ASN A 640 35.08 19.03 -15.96
C ASN A 640 34.16 20.17 -16.40
N VAL A 641 33.08 19.83 -17.06
CA VAL A 641 32.09 20.77 -17.60
C VAL A 641 30.68 20.21 -17.44
N ASN A 642 29.72 21.07 -17.16
CA ASN A 642 28.30 20.71 -17.19
C ASN A 642 27.74 20.90 -18.59
N VAL A 643 26.97 19.93 -19.07
CA VAL A 643 26.22 19.99 -20.33
C VAL A 643 24.72 19.95 -20.06
N THR A 644 23.96 20.62 -20.91
CA THR A 644 22.51 20.58 -20.94
C THR A 644 22.01 19.69 -22.06
N THR A 645 20.78 19.23 -22.00
CA THR A 645 20.15 18.47 -23.09
C THR A 645 20.27 19.22 -24.43
N GLY A 646 20.62 18.51 -25.48
CA GLY A 646 20.85 19.04 -26.83
C GLY A 646 22.33 19.33 -27.12
N MET A 647 22.56 20.22 -28.10
CA MET A 647 23.89 20.52 -28.62
C MET A 647 24.67 21.44 -27.69
N ASN A 648 25.82 21.00 -27.21
CA ASN A 648 26.74 21.75 -26.37
C ASN A 648 28.09 21.88 -27.08
N THR A 649 28.68 23.07 -27.03
CA THR A 649 30.04 23.32 -27.55
C THR A 649 30.93 23.81 -26.43
N ARG A 650 32.11 23.20 -26.28
CA ARG A 650 33.14 23.62 -25.35
C ARG A 650 34.44 23.89 -26.07
N ASN A 651 35.06 25.01 -25.73
CA ASN A 651 36.32 25.42 -26.32
C ASN A 651 37.46 25.11 -25.36
N ILE A 652 38.45 24.41 -25.80
CA ILE A 652 39.70 24.17 -25.03
C ILE A 652 40.86 24.89 -25.69
N ASN A 653 41.64 25.57 -24.86
CA ASN A 653 42.87 26.23 -25.32
C ASN A 653 43.99 25.18 -25.46
N ILE A 654 44.51 25.04 -26.67
CA ILE A 654 45.57 24.09 -26.99
C ILE A 654 46.85 24.78 -27.44
N SER A 655 46.99 26.10 -27.29
CA SER A 655 48.13 26.92 -27.76
C SER A 655 49.47 26.54 -27.12
N GLU A 656 49.42 25.87 -25.95
CA GLU A 656 50.63 25.38 -25.23
C GLU A 656 51.05 23.98 -25.66
N LEU A 657 50.24 23.31 -26.49
CA LEU A 657 50.57 21.96 -26.96
C LEU A 657 51.53 22.06 -28.17
N ASN A 658 52.56 21.22 -28.18
CA ASN A 658 53.45 21.10 -29.34
C ASN A 658 52.73 20.52 -30.55
N SER A 659 53.18 20.90 -31.75
CA SER A 659 52.67 20.30 -32.98
C SER A 659 52.78 18.79 -32.96
N GLY A 660 51.67 18.11 -33.24
CA GLY A 660 51.60 16.64 -33.13
C GLY A 660 50.19 16.09 -33.13
N ILE A 661 50.09 14.78 -32.90
CA ILE A 661 48.83 14.02 -32.76
C ILE A 661 48.45 13.93 -31.32
N TYR A 662 47.18 14.21 -31.02
CA TYR A 662 46.58 14.11 -29.70
C TYR A 662 45.24 13.41 -29.79
N PHE A 663 44.79 12.92 -28.64
CA PHE A 663 43.47 12.28 -28.44
C PHE A 663 42.73 13.08 -27.39
N VAL A 664 41.49 13.41 -27.65
CA VAL A 664 40.58 13.97 -26.67
C VAL A 664 39.52 12.94 -26.33
N THR A 665 39.39 12.63 -25.03
CA THR A 665 38.39 11.73 -24.48
C THR A 665 37.37 12.53 -23.71
N VAL A 666 36.09 12.31 -24.03
CA VAL A 666 34.95 12.87 -23.33
C VAL A 666 34.27 11.75 -22.58
N LYS A 667 34.06 11.92 -21.25
CA LYS A 667 33.39 10.92 -20.40
C LYS A 667 32.19 11.54 -19.68
N ALA A 668 31.06 10.79 -19.64
CA ALA A 668 29.90 11.12 -18.84
C ALA A 668 29.17 9.83 -18.46
N ASN A 669 28.76 9.68 -17.21
CA ASN A 669 27.98 8.55 -16.71
C ASN A 669 28.52 7.16 -17.13
N GLY A 670 29.83 6.97 -17.07
CA GLY A 670 30.48 5.69 -17.44
C GLY A 670 30.74 5.50 -18.94
N PHE A 671 30.16 6.31 -19.82
CA PHE A 671 30.41 6.29 -21.27
C PHE A 671 31.60 7.16 -21.62
N GLU A 672 32.37 6.73 -22.62
CA GLU A 672 33.48 7.52 -23.13
C GLU A 672 33.48 7.54 -24.65
N ASN A 673 33.90 8.67 -25.22
CA ASN A 673 34.16 8.82 -26.64
C ASN A 673 35.52 9.49 -26.84
N THR A 674 36.39 8.84 -27.62
CA THR A 674 37.76 9.33 -27.87
C THR A 674 37.92 9.70 -29.33
N MET A 675 38.39 10.92 -29.57
CA MET A 675 38.59 11.49 -30.91
C MET A 675 40.02 11.95 -31.12
N LYS A 676 40.57 11.67 -32.28
CA LYS A 676 41.90 12.13 -32.69
C LYS A 676 41.85 13.55 -33.27
N PHE A 677 42.79 14.39 -32.86
CA PHE A 677 43.04 15.67 -33.52
C PHE A 677 44.52 15.96 -33.71
N ILE A 678 44.82 16.91 -34.53
CA ILE A 678 46.21 17.29 -34.88
C ILE A 678 46.40 18.77 -34.49
N VAL A 679 47.47 19.06 -33.75
CA VAL A 679 47.94 20.41 -33.43
C VAL A 679 48.96 20.79 -34.50
N LYS A 680 48.84 21.98 -35.13
CA LYS A 680 49.74 22.52 -36.15
C LYS A 680 50.96 23.13 -35.55
#